data_e0dcb9a38a6229c46676fad08d2f742f
#
_entry.id   e0dcb9a38a6229c46676fad08d2f742f
#
_cell.length_a   1.000
_cell.length_b   1.000
_cell.length_c   1.000
_cell.angle_alpha   90.00
_cell.angle_beta   90.00
_cell.angle_gamma   90.00
#
_symmetry.space_group_name_H-M   'P 1'
#
loop_
_entity.id
_entity.type
_entity.pdbx_description
1 polymer ?
#
loop_
_entity_poly.entity_id
_entity_poly.type
_entity_poly.pdbx_seq_one_letter_code
_entity_poly.pdbx_strand_id
1 'polypeptide(L)'
;VLKVHELCNLACDHCYVYEHADQSWRRKPPIMSAAVALRTAERIAEHAVRHRLAGVGVVLHGGEPLLLGTARLGELLTILRGAIPVPVDLRMQTNAVRLTEATAEMLETFGVRTGVSLDGDRSANDRHRRYRNGASSHERTLRGLAILRSHPEIYAGILCTIDVRNDPIAVYEALLAEAPPRIDLLLPHATWDNPPLPGHADWLIRLHRRWLADGRPVPIRLFDGLRDIAAGGHSGTEAVGIDRGEVAVVETDGSWEQPDSMKTAFDGAAATGLTVFTASADDLLTTPVMRHRQSGLAALSATCRACPVVTQCGGGLYAHRFRTGSGFDNPSVYCAELKGLITAMDDEVTAMREALPDRVFDDLATGAGGASSVAYLTSAQESITRALLVAVADRLSGTESQPWSVLSALDKHDPGAVRRILTHPFVRVWAVRFLSGTDGPHRLADLAAAAVIAGGADVDVPVTARDGRVHLPTLGTLAGGVTSVNGVRPPALDPARRIGPGLLLEDADPYRDCHDWPATGRLTPEQVRAWDEAVTAAWRVVERDAPDHAAGLTAGLSTITPLTPDPVTLRSATARQASGALGIALTPDPEALAVLLVHEYQHTKLGAVLDLIDLVDPDSGALLRVGWRPDPRPVESALQGTYAHLAVAEIWRQRAERGVPGAAGHYARYRDWTVDAIGALTATGSLTAAGRRFTDGLAATAAKWPV
;
A
#
# COMPACT_ATOMS: atom_id res chain seq x y z
N VAL A 1 -18.87 18.24 -10.26
CA VAL A 1 -18.09 19.46 -10.54
C VAL A 1 -19.05 20.60 -10.83
N LEU A 2 -18.86 21.78 -10.21
CA LEU A 2 -19.65 22.98 -10.46
C LEU A 2 -18.81 24.04 -11.19
N LYS A 3 -19.24 24.42 -12.38
CA LYS A 3 -18.66 25.55 -13.12
C LYS A 3 -19.23 26.85 -12.60
N VAL A 4 -18.51 27.50 -11.68
CA VAL A 4 -19.03 28.72 -11.01
C VAL A 4 -18.77 30.00 -11.83
N HIS A 5 -17.80 29.95 -12.72
CA HIS A 5 -17.43 31.08 -13.61
C HIS A 5 -16.90 30.56 -14.94
N GLU A 6 -17.46 31.02 -16.06
CA GLU A 6 -17.14 30.51 -17.40
C GLU A 6 -15.85 31.10 -17.98
N LEU A 7 -15.44 32.30 -17.58
CA LEU A 7 -14.24 32.94 -18.12
C LEU A 7 -12.99 32.62 -17.29
N CYS A 8 -11.81 32.75 -17.94
CA CYS A 8 -10.51 32.63 -17.29
C CYS A 8 -9.65 33.88 -17.50
N ASN A 9 -8.81 34.19 -16.51
CA ASN A 9 -7.84 35.27 -16.56
C ASN A 9 -6.52 34.88 -17.27
N LEU A 10 -6.32 33.59 -17.55
CA LEU A 10 -5.19 33.05 -18.33
C LEU A 10 -5.65 32.65 -19.74
N ALA A 11 -4.68 32.41 -20.62
CA ALA A 11 -4.87 31.92 -21.98
C ALA A 11 -3.90 30.74 -22.21
N CYS A 12 -4.13 29.65 -21.49
CA CYS A 12 -3.34 28.43 -21.62
C CYS A 12 -3.69 27.75 -22.96
N ASP A 13 -2.71 27.53 -23.82
CA ASP A 13 -2.91 26.95 -25.14
C ASP A 13 -3.25 25.44 -25.16
N HIS A 14 -3.09 24.75 -24.02
CA HIS A 14 -3.52 23.37 -23.81
C HIS A 14 -4.90 23.27 -23.13
N CYS A 15 -5.63 24.36 -22.97
CA CYS A 15 -6.88 24.38 -22.19
C CYS A 15 -8.01 23.69 -22.95
N TYR A 16 -8.47 22.54 -22.43
CA TYR A 16 -9.56 21.78 -23.04
C TYR A 16 -10.91 22.53 -23.06
N VAL A 17 -11.09 23.56 -22.23
CA VAL A 17 -12.32 24.38 -22.20
C VAL A 17 -12.36 25.37 -23.34
N TYR A 18 -11.21 25.98 -23.71
CA TYR A 18 -11.18 27.11 -24.65
C TYR A 18 -10.54 26.79 -25.98
N GLU A 19 -9.58 25.87 -26.03
CA GLU A 19 -8.71 25.64 -27.17
C GLU A 19 -9.01 24.33 -27.92
N HIS A 20 -9.92 23.49 -27.38
CA HIS A 20 -10.28 22.24 -28.01
C HIS A 20 -11.58 22.35 -28.83
N ALA A 21 -12.08 21.17 -29.29
CA ALA A 21 -13.17 21.10 -30.27
C ALA A 21 -14.50 21.71 -29.80
N ASP A 22 -14.83 21.58 -28.50
CA ASP A 22 -16.05 22.14 -27.93
C ASP A 22 -15.91 23.64 -27.67
N GLN A 23 -16.82 24.42 -28.22
CA GLN A 23 -16.88 25.88 -28.01
C GLN A 23 -18.20 26.31 -27.35
N SER A 24 -18.89 25.40 -26.71
CA SER A 24 -20.19 25.66 -26.07
C SER A 24 -20.14 26.72 -24.99
N TRP A 25 -18.99 26.92 -24.34
CA TRP A 25 -18.74 27.93 -23.32
C TRP A 25 -19.11 29.36 -23.77
N ARG A 26 -19.02 29.66 -25.07
CA ARG A 26 -19.33 30.98 -25.65
C ARG A 26 -20.80 31.34 -25.54
N ARG A 27 -21.67 30.34 -25.37
CA ARG A 27 -23.13 30.47 -25.27
C ARG A 27 -23.67 30.49 -23.86
N LYS A 28 -22.80 30.22 -22.87
CA LYS A 28 -23.18 30.11 -21.46
C LYS A 28 -23.04 31.41 -20.69
N PRO A 29 -23.85 31.66 -19.65
CA PRO A 29 -23.67 32.80 -18.78
C PRO A 29 -22.28 32.81 -18.15
N PRO A 30 -21.60 33.96 -18.03
CA PRO A 30 -20.25 34.02 -17.49
C PRO A 30 -20.15 33.63 -16.02
N ILE A 31 -21.26 33.69 -15.28
CA ILE A 31 -21.32 33.45 -13.82
C ILE A 31 -22.54 32.58 -13.50
N MET A 32 -22.36 31.58 -12.66
CA MET A 32 -23.47 30.78 -12.10
C MET A 32 -24.36 31.66 -11.22
N SER A 33 -25.66 31.65 -11.47
CA SER A 33 -26.62 32.37 -10.63
C SER A 33 -26.89 31.62 -9.33
N ALA A 34 -27.36 32.36 -8.29
CA ALA A 34 -27.79 31.75 -7.02
C ALA A 34 -28.93 30.74 -7.22
N ALA A 35 -29.83 30.98 -8.21
CA ALA A 35 -30.90 30.04 -8.53
C ALA A 35 -30.38 28.71 -9.10
N VAL A 36 -29.37 28.74 -9.98
CA VAL A 36 -28.71 27.52 -10.48
C VAL A 36 -28.00 26.83 -9.35
N ALA A 37 -27.25 27.55 -8.50
CA ALA A 37 -26.52 27.00 -7.38
C ALA A 37 -27.44 26.28 -6.37
N LEU A 38 -28.56 26.95 -6.01
CA LEU A 38 -29.55 26.36 -5.10
C LEU A 38 -30.19 25.12 -5.71
N ARG A 39 -30.63 25.19 -6.99
CA ARG A 39 -31.26 24.05 -7.63
C ARG A 39 -30.28 22.87 -7.78
N THR A 40 -29.01 23.14 -8.02
CA THR A 40 -27.96 22.11 -8.06
C THR A 40 -27.80 21.45 -6.67
N ALA A 41 -27.73 22.26 -5.61
CA ALA A 41 -27.63 21.75 -4.23
C ALA A 41 -28.83 20.86 -3.86
N GLU A 42 -30.06 21.28 -4.23
CA GLU A 42 -31.26 20.46 -4.06
C GLU A 42 -31.20 19.13 -4.79
N ARG A 43 -30.71 19.11 -6.04
CA ARG A 43 -30.53 17.86 -6.83
C ARG A 43 -29.49 16.92 -6.22
N ILE A 44 -28.41 17.47 -5.68
CA ILE A 44 -27.41 16.69 -4.93
C ILE A 44 -28.04 16.13 -3.63
N ALA A 45 -28.82 16.94 -2.92
CA ALA A 45 -29.52 16.51 -1.71
C ALA A 45 -30.53 15.38 -1.99
N GLU A 46 -31.36 15.51 -3.06
CA GLU A 46 -32.30 14.49 -3.51
C GLU A 46 -31.59 13.14 -3.75
N HIS A 47 -30.47 13.17 -4.47
CA HIS A 47 -29.66 11.99 -4.75
C HIS A 47 -29.05 11.38 -3.48
N ALA A 48 -28.43 12.21 -2.63
CA ALA A 48 -27.76 11.77 -1.41
C ALA A 48 -28.75 11.09 -0.44
N VAL A 49 -29.93 11.67 -0.26
CA VAL A 49 -30.99 11.11 0.61
C VAL A 49 -31.53 9.81 0.03
N ARG A 50 -31.84 9.77 -1.28
CA ARG A 50 -32.36 8.58 -1.95
C ARG A 50 -31.42 7.38 -1.82
N HIS A 51 -30.11 7.60 -2.00
CA HIS A 51 -29.09 6.56 -1.98
C HIS A 51 -28.44 6.39 -0.62
N ARG A 52 -28.89 7.10 0.42
CA ARG A 52 -28.36 7.05 1.80
C ARG A 52 -26.84 7.24 1.84
N LEU A 53 -26.34 8.20 1.07
CA LEU A 53 -24.90 8.47 0.98
C LEU A 53 -24.39 9.03 2.30
N ALA A 54 -23.23 8.57 2.75
CA ALA A 54 -22.55 9.09 3.94
C ALA A 54 -22.01 10.52 3.74
N GLY A 55 -21.80 10.94 2.49
CA GLY A 55 -21.33 12.26 2.10
C GLY A 55 -21.28 12.42 0.60
N VAL A 56 -21.04 13.65 0.13
CA VAL A 56 -20.90 13.98 -1.29
C VAL A 56 -19.69 14.87 -1.53
N GLY A 57 -19.03 14.73 -2.69
CA GLY A 57 -17.94 15.60 -3.11
C GLY A 57 -18.42 16.68 -4.09
N VAL A 58 -18.08 17.94 -3.83
CA VAL A 58 -18.35 19.06 -4.74
C VAL A 58 -17.06 19.80 -5.05
N VAL A 59 -16.70 19.85 -6.34
CA VAL A 59 -15.51 20.54 -6.82
C VAL A 59 -15.93 21.83 -7.53
N LEU A 60 -15.52 22.97 -6.99
CA LEU A 60 -15.69 24.26 -7.65
C LEU A 60 -14.66 24.41 -8.75
N HIS A 61 -15.13 24.66 -9.96
CA HIS A 61 -14.33 24.75 -11.18
C HIS A 61 -14.88 25.86 -12.07
N GLY A 62 -14.45 25.88 -13.32
CA GLY A 62 -14.91 26.82 -14.35
C GLY A 62 -13.79 27.12 -15.31
N GLY A 63 -13.75 28.31 -15.83
CA GLY A 63 -12.52 28.88 -16.37
C GLY A 63 -11.56 29.15 -15.22
N GLU A 64 -11.94 30.10 -14.35
CA GLU A 64 -11.22 30.37 -13.11
C GLU A 64 -12.22 30.74 -12.00
N PRO A 65 -12.41 29.89 -10.99
CA PRO A 65 -13.43 30.10 -9.96
C PRO A 65 -13.18 31.36 -9.12
N LEU A 66 -11.93 31.77 -8.90
CA LEU A 66 -11.60 32.98 -8.12
C LEU A 66 -12.03 34.29 -8.82
N LEU A 67 -12.40 34.24 -10.11
CA LEU A 67 -13.01 35.40 -10.79
C LEU A 67 -14.42 35.74 -10.26
N LEU A 68 -15.07 34.79 -9.58
CA LEU A 68 -16.35 35.03 -8.92
C LEU A 68 -16.24 36.10 -7.80
N GLY A 69 -15.05 36.23 -7.21
CA GLY A 69 -14.77 37.10 -6.07
C GLY A 69 -15.23 36.52 -4.73
N THR A 70 -14.58 36.95 -3.64
CA THR A 70 -14.73 36.34 -2.30
C THR A 70 -16.18 36.35 -1.80
N ALA A 71 -16.91 37.48 -1.97
CA ALA A 71 -18.29 37.60 -1.47
C ALA A 71 -19.26 36.61 -2.13
N ARG A 72 -19.29 36.57 -3.49
CA ARG A 72 -20.18 35.67 -4.22
C ARG A 72 -19.78 34.17 -4.04
N LEU A 73 -18.47 33.92 -3.91
CA LEU A 73 -18.00 32.57 -3.60
C LEU A 73 -18.48 32.12 -2.21
N GLY A 74 -18.43 33.00 -1.21
CA GLY A 74 -18.99 32.74 0.12
C GLY A 74 -20.51 32.52 0.12
N GLU A 75 -21.27 33.31 -0.67
CA GLU A 75 -22.72 33.09 -0.86
C GLU A 75 -23.01 31.69 -1.46
N LEU A 76 -22.25 31.28 -2.50
CA LEU A 76 -22.38 29.96 -3.12
C LEU A 76 -22.11 28.85 -2.13
N LEU A 77 -21.02 28.95 -1.35
CA LEU A 77 -20.65 27.96 -0.34
C LEU A 77 -21.71 27.86 0.77
N THR A 78 -22.29 28.98 1.15
CA THR A 78 -23.43 29.02 2.12
C THR A 78 -24.65 28.27 1.58
N ILE A 79 -24.98 28.45 0.30
CA ILE A 79 -26.06 27.70 -0.36
C ILE A 79 -25.78 26.20 -0.34
N LEU A 80 -24.59 25.77 -0.74
CA LEU A 80 -24.23 24.36 -0.78
C LEU A 80 -24.27 23.70 0.60
N ARG A 81 -23.70 24.36 1.64
CA ARG A 81 -23.72 23.85 3.02
C ARG A 81 -25.14 23.84 3.63
N GLY A 82 -25.99 24.81 3.28
CA GLY A 82 -27.34 24.93 3.83
C GLY A 82 -28.37 24.00 3.20
N ALA A 83 -28.21 23.66 1.92
CA ALA A 83 -29.22 22.88 1.19
C ALA A 83 -28.89 21.36 1.10
N ILE A 84 -27.65 20.95 1.31
CA ILE A 84 -27.25 19.53 1.26
C ILE A 84 -27.23 18.95 2.68
N PRO A 85 -28.06 17.94 3.00
CA PRO A 85 -28.26 17.46 4.38
C PRO A 85 -27.23 16.43 4.83
N VAL A 86 -26.22 16.11 4.01
CA VAL A 86 -25.13 15.19 4.34
C VAL A 86 -23.79 15.93 4.34
N PRO A 87 -22.73 15.40 4.95
CA PRO A 87 -21.38 15.97 4.85
C PRO A 87 -20.98 16.25 3.41
N VAL A 88 -20.49 17.48 3.14
CA VAL A 88 -20.02 17.89 1.80
C VAL A 88 -18.51 18.08 1.84
N ASP A 89 -17.79 17.27 1.08
CA ASP A 89 -16.36 17.48 0.81
C ASP A 89 -16.22 18.55 -0.29
N LEU A 90 -15.93 19.79 0.14
CA LEU A 90 -15.78 20.94 -0.75
C LEU A 90 -14.33 21.04 -1.24
N ARG A 91 -14.19 21.10 -2.55
CA ARG A 91 -12.89 21.28 -3.21
C ARG A 91 -12.95 22.39 -4.25
N MET A 92 -11.81 22.95 -4.58
CA MET A 92 -11.67 23.92 -5.65
C MET A 92 -10.37 23.65 -6.44
N GLN A 93 -10.43 23.82 -7.77
CA GLN A 93 -9.26 23.84 -8.63
C GLN A 93 -9.08 25.22 -9.22
N THR A 94 -7.91 25.83 -9.03
CA THR A 94 -7.61 27.21 -9.44
C THR A 94 -6.21 27.36 -10.01
N ASN A 95 -5.97 28.41 -10.83
CA ASN A 95 -4.62 28.85 -11.19
C ASN A 95 -3.94 29.70 -10.08
N ALA A 96 -4.63 29.97 -8.99
CA ALA A 96 -4.21 30.72 -7.80
C ALA A 96 -3.72 32.16 -8.03
N VAL A 97 -3.74 32.67 -9.27
CA VAL A 97 -3.23 34.01 -9.62
C VAL A 97 -3.98 35.14 -8.88
N ARG A 98 -5.25 34.90 -8.52
CA ARG A 98 -6.10 35.85 -7.80
C ARG A 98 -6.36 35.47 -6.33
N LEU A 99 -5.70 34.47 -5.83
CA LEU A 99 -5.83 34.10 -4.43
C LEU A 99 -5.28 35.22 -3.53
N THR A 100 -6.02 35.57 -2.50
CA THR A 100 -5.66 36.57 -1.46
C THR A 100 -5.84 35.93 -0.11
N GLU A 101 -5.20 36.51 0.93
CA GLU A 101 -5.36 36.07 2.32
C GLU A 101 -6.83 36.02 2.76
N ALA A 102 -7.59 37.10 2.52
CA ALA A 102 -9.01 37.16 2.84
C ALA A 102 -9.85 36.08 2.11
N THR A 103 -9.42 35.64 0.92
CA THR A 103 -10.09 34.54 0.23
C THR A 103 -9.70 33.21 0.86
N ALA A 104 -8.43 33.02 1.24
CA ALA A 104 -7.97 31.81 1.91
C ALA A 104 -8.65 31.62 3.27
N GLU A 105 -8.74 32.66 4.10
CA GLU A 105 -9.48 32.64 5.38
C GLU A 105 -10.95 32.24 5.19
N MET A 106 -11.60 32.77 4.16
CA MET A 106 -12.98 32.39 3.83
C MET A 106 -13.06 30.93 3.40
N LEU A 107 -12.16 30.45 2.53
CA LEU A 107 -12.12 29.05 2.10
C LEU A 107 -11.85 28.09 3.28
N GLU A 108 -11.00 28.48 4.22
CA GLU A 108 -10.73 27.74 5.45
C GLU A 108 -11.98 27.66 6.35
N THR A 109 -12.70 28.77 6.51
CA THR A 109 -13.97 28.80 7.26
C THR A 109 -15.00 27.80 6.71
N PHE A 110 -15.05 27.61 5.38
CA PHE A 110 -15.93 26.64 4.74
C PHE A 110 -15.27 25.25 4.55
N GLY A 111 -14.02 25.07 4.91
CA GLY A 111 -13.27 23.82 4.73
C GLY A 111 -13.13 23.42 3.25
N VAL A 112 -12.81 24.39 2.37
CA VAL A 112 -12.67 24.16 0.92
C VAL A 112 -11.24 23.79 0.58
N ARG A 113 -10.98 22.53 0.30
CA ARG A 113 -9.65 22.05 -0.08
C ARG A 113 -9.30 22.51 -1.50
N THR A 114 -8.22 23.29 -1.62
CA THR A 114 -7.85 24.02 -2.85
C THR A 114 -6.62 23.41 -3.52
N GLY A 115 -6.80 22.90 -4.74
CA GLY A 115 -5.72 22.47 -5.63
C GLY A 115 -5.27 23.60 -6.56
N VAL A 116 -3.98 23.65 -6.87
CA VAL A 116 -3.40 24.67 -7.74
C VAL A 116 -2.83 24.05 -9.00
N SER A 117 -3.10 24.69 -10.13
CA SER A 117 -2.53 24.32 -11.43
C SER A 117 -1.18 25.01 -11.66
N LEU A 118 -0.08 24.21 -11.70
CA LEU A 118 1.28 24.68 -11.96
C LEU A 118 2.05 23.58 -12.73
N ASP A 119 2.70 23.93 -13.85
CA ASP A 119 3.35 22.95 -14.73
C ASP A 119 4.87 22.83 -14.52
N GLY A 120 5.38 23.29 -13.39
CA GLY A 120 6.80 23.20 -13.02
C GLY A 120 7.44 24.56 -12.78
N ASP A 121 8.73 24.69 -13.09
CA ASP A 121 9.46 25.95 -13.00
C ASP A 121 8.91 27.01 -13.96
N ARG A 122 9.48 28.21 -13.90
CA ARG A 122 9.04 29.32 -14.78
C ARG A 122 9.10 28.96 -16.26
N SER A 123 10.13 28.26 -16.70
CA SER A 123 10.30 27.89 -18.10
C SER A 123 9.23 26.89 -18.54
N ALA A 124 8.97 25.88 -17.75
CA ALA A 124 7.96 24.86 -18.00
C ALA A 124 6.55 25.47 -17.95
N ASN A 125 6.23 26.23 -16.91
CA ASN A 125 4.93 26.86 -16.74
C ASN A 125 4.62 27.88 -17.85
N ASP A 126 5.59 28.71 -18.22
CA ASP A 126 5.43 29.74 -19.23
C ASP A 126 5.38 29.20 -20.66
N ARG A 127 5.58 27.91 -20.85
CA ARG A 127 5.34 27.27 -22.14
C ARG A 127 3.86 27.32 -22.51
N HIS A 128 3.00 27.21 -21.53
CA HIS A 128 1.55 27.09 -21.70
C HIS A 128 0.73 28.10 -20.88
N ARG A 129 1.05 28.32 -19.60
CA ARG A 129 0.20 29.08 -18.67
C ARG A 129 0.54 30.57 -18.64
N ARG A 130 0.10 31.29 -19.67
CA ARG A 130 0.34 32.72 -19.81
C ARG A 130 -0.95 33.52 -19.74
N TYR A 131 -0.81 34.79 -19.46
CA TYR A 131 -1.87 35.77 -19.71
C TYR A 131 -2.11 35.97 -21.22
N ARG A 132 -3.27 36.53 -21.59
CA ARG A 132 -3.61 36.85 -22.98
C ARG A 132 -2.61 37.81 -23.67
N ASN A 133 -1.91 38.62 -22.90
CA ASN A 133 -0.84 39.50 -23.39
C ASN A 133 0.53 38.83 -23.49
N GLY A 134 0.60 37.53 -23.27
CA GLY A 134 1.82 36.73 -23.31
C GLY A 134 2.70 36.82 -22.07
N ALA A 135 2.32 37.60 -21.03
CA ALA A 135 3.08 37.70 -19.79
C ALA A 135 2.99 36.41 -18.97
N SER A 136 4.05 36.14 -18.20
CA SER A 136 4.13 34.97 -17.28
C SER A 136 3.12 35.06 -16.16
N SER A 137 2.45 33.94 -15.86
CA SER A 137 1.60 33.79 -14.68
C SER A 137 2.36 33.23 -13.46
N HIS A 138 3.53 32.63 -13.68
CA HIS A 138 4.25 31.81 -12.72
C HIS A 138 4.46 32.48 -11.37
N GLU A 139 5.04 33.68 -11.32
CA GLU A 139 5.29 34.40 -10.07
C GLU A 139 4.04 34.66 -9.25
N ARG A 140 2.90 34.96 -9.93
CA ARG A 140 1.64 35.18 -9.22
C ARG A 140 1.02 33.88 -8.70
N THR A 141 1.17 32.79 -9.45
CA THR A 141 0.77 31.45 -9.00
C THR A 141 1.57 31.05 -7.75
N LEU A 142 2.90 31.28 -7.75
CA LEU A 142 3.73 31.02 -6.56
C LEU A 142 3.33 31.85 -5.32
N ARG A 143 2.92 33.10 -5.53
CA ARG A 143 2.38 33.90 -4.39
C ARG A 143 1.07 33.29 -3.85
N GLY A 144 0.18 32.80 -4.71
CA GLY A 144 -1.00 32.06 -4.28
C GLY A 144 -0.67 30.78 -3.55
N LEU A 145 0.34 30.03 -3.99
CA LEU A 145 0.84 28.85 -3.28
C LEU A 145 1.45 29.20 -1.91
N ALA A 146 2.16 30.33 -1.81
CA ALA A 146 2.69 30.80 -0.53
C ALA A 146 1.57 31.08 0.48
N ILE A 147 0.44 31.65 0.05
CA ILE A 147 -0.75 31.81 0.89
C ILE A 147 -1.30 30.46 1.31
N LEU A 148 -1.46 29.49 0.42
CA LEU A 148 -1.96 28.16 0.78
C LEU A 148 -1.04 27.40 1.74
N ARG A 149 0.26 27.60 1.67
CA ARG A 149 1.20 27.01 2.64
C ARG A 149 1.01 27.55 4.05
N SER A 150 0.53 28.80 4.21
CA SER A 150 0.14 29.35 5.52
C SER A 150 -1.23 28.85 6.01
N HIS A 151 -2.03 28.19 5.13
CA HIS A 151 -3.33 27.57 5.41
C HIS A 151 -3.31 26.06 5.05
N PRO A 152 -2.53 25.22 5.75
CA PRO A 152 -2.29 23.82 5.37
C PRO A 152 -3.56 22.98 5.32
N GLU A 153 -4.59 23.29 6.10
CA GLU A 153 -5.88 22.57 6.14
C GLU A 153 -6.64 22.63 4.81
N ILE A 154 -6.42 23.69 4.04
CA ILE A 154 -7.08 23.88 2.74
C ILE A 154 -6.15 23.67 1.55
N TYR A 155 -4.85 23.45 1.75
CA TYR A 155 -3.93 23.15 0.66
C TYR A 155 -4.07 21.70 0.22
N ALA A 156 -4.69 21.46 -0.95
CA ALA A 156 -4.95 20.09 -1.45
C ALA A 156 -3.82 19.52 -2.32
N GLY A 157 -2.94 20.35 -2.86
CA GLY A 157 -1.83 19.94 -3.70
C GLY A 157 -1.72 20.69 -5.03
N ILE A 158 -0.84 20.17 -5.90
CA ILE A 158 -0.57 20.75 -7.22
C ILE A 158 -0.99 19.77 -8.31
N LEU A 159 -1.63 20.32 -9.34
CA LEU A 159 -1.97 19.64 -10.57
C LEU A 159 -1.06 20.17 -11.69
N CYS A 160 -0.33 19.25 -12.32
CA CYS A 160 0.62 19.54 -13.41
C CYS A 160 0.19 18.83 -14.69
N THR A 161 0.02 19.57 -15.78
CA THR A 161 -0.14 18.99 -17.11
C THR A 161 1.24 18.72 -17.69
N ILE A 162 1.51 17.49 -18.10
CA ILE A 162 2.81 17.05 -18.60
C ILE A 162 3.08 17.65 -19.97
N ASP A 163 4.27 18.19 -20.16
CA ASP A 163 4.83 18.47 -21.49
C ASP A 163 6.18 17.75 -21.63
N VAL A 164 6.25 16.80 -22.54
CA VAL A 164 7.45 15.97 -22.78
C VAL A 164 8.68 16.77 -23.22
N ARG A 165 8.53 18.02 -23.62
CA ARG A 165 9.62 18.94 -23.95
C ARG A 165 10.31 19.52 -22.71
N ASN A 166 9.70 19.39 -21.53
CA ASN A 166 10.29 19.78 -20.25
C ASN A 166 11.07 18.62 -19.64
N ASP A 167 12.14 18.90 -18.91
CA ASP A 167 12.83 17.87 -18.15
C ASP A 167 11.96 17.42 -16.97
N PRO A 168 11.61 16.13 -16.85
CA PRO A 168 10.75 15.61 -15.77
C PRO A 168 11.32 15.86 -14.38
N ILE A 169 12.66 15.84 -14.23
CA ILE A 169 13.30 16.02 -12.94
C ILE A 169 13.25 17.49 -12.51
N ALA A 170 13.53 18.42 -13.42
CA ALA A 170 13.42 19.86 -13.14
C ALA A 170 11.97 20.25 -12.79
N VAL A 171 10.98 19.71 -13.52
CA VAL A 171 9.55 19.90 -13.19
C VAL A 171 9.24 19.35 -11.80
N TYR A 172 9.65 18.12 -11.48
CA TYR A 172 9.42 17.49 -10.20
C TYR A 172 10.03 18.27 -9.03
N GLU A 173 11.28 18.69 -9.16
CA GLU A 173 11.97 19.50 -8.13
C GLU A 173 11.29 20.85 -7.91
N ALA A 174 10.85 21.51 -8.99
CA ALA A 174 10.11 22.77 -8.88
C ALA A 174 8.75 22.61 -8.17
N LEU A 175 8.04 21.50 -8.43
CA LEU A 175 6.79 21.20 -7.74
C LEU A 175 7.01 20.88 -6.27
N LEU A 176 8.05 20.09 -5.93
CA LEU A 176 8.43 19.77 -4.54
C LEU A 176 8.81 21.01 -3.72
N ALA A 177 9.47 22.01 -4.33
CA ALA A 177 9.85 23.25 -3.66
C ALA A 177 8.65 24.02 -3.09
N GLU A 178 7.45 23.80 -3.64
CA GLU A 178 6.19 24.38 -3.15
C GLU A 178 5.55 23.58 -2.01
N ALA A 179 6.22 22.55 -1.51
CA ALA A 179 5.78 21.68 -0.40
C ALA A 179 4.32 21.22 -0.50
N PRO A 180 3.87 20.67 -1.66
CA PRO A 180 2.48 20.26 -1.81
C PRO A 180 2.21 18.98 -1.01
N PRO A 181 1.01 18.84 -0.40
CA PRO A 181 0.61 17.59 0.23
C PRO A 181 0.39 16.46 -0.78
N ARG A 182 0.22 16.79 -2.08
CA ARG A 182 0.04 15.85 -3.19
C ARG A 182 0.41 16.50 -4.52
N ILE A 183 0.90 15.70 -5.46
CA ILE A 183 1.05 16.08 -6.87
C ILE A 183 0.12 15.20 -7.72
N ASP A 184 -0.59 15.83 -8.67
CA ASP A 184 -1.38 15.14 -9.68
C ASP A 184 -0.79 15.42 -11.07
N LEU A 185 -0.30 14.38 -11.74
CA LEU A 185 0.31 14.47 -13.07
C LEU A 185 -0.74 14.09 -14.11
N LEU A 186 -1.07 15.00 -15.00
CA LEU A 186 -2.06 14.79 -16.04
C LEU A 186 -1.41 14.67 -17.41
N LEU A 187 -1.78 13.64 -18.16
CA LEU A 187 -1.52 13.59 -19.61
C LEU A 187 -2.32 14.69 -20.29
N PRO A 188 -1.75 15.42 -21.24
CA PRO A 188 -2.47 16.42 -22.01
C PRO A 188 -3.72 15.85 -22.66
N HIS A 189 -4.77 16.65 -22.77
CA HIS A 189 -5.96 16.21 -23.49
C HIS A 189 -5.67 16.08 -24.99
N ALA A 190 -5.95 14.91 -25.54
CA ALA A 190 -5.67 14.54 -26.92
C ALA A 190 -6.70 13.50 -27.42
N THR A 191 -6.80 13.34 -28.72
CA THR A 191 -7.63 12.34 -29.40
C THR A 191 -6.84 11.71 -30.55
N TRP A 192 -7.39 10.66 -31.16
CA TRP A 192 -6.78 10.08 -32.37
C TRP A 192 -6.77 11.03 -33.56
N ASP A 193 -7.68 12.01 -33.57
CA ASP A 193 -7.73 13.05 -34.63
C ASP A 193 -6.73 14.18 -34.39
N ASN A 194 -6.30 14.36 -33.13
CA ASN A 194 -5.26 15.28 -32.71
C ASN A 194 -4.34 14.60 -31.70
N PRO A 195 -3.41 13.74 -32.17
CA PRO A 195 -2.57 12.92 -31.28
C PRO A 195 -1.52 13.76 -30.53
N PRO A 196 -1.13 13.31 -29.33
CA PRO A 196 -0.10 13.98 -28.55
C PRO A 196 1.30 13.77 -29.13
N LEU A 197 2.27 14.57 -28.67
CA LEU A 197 3.68 14.27 -28.89
C LEU A 197 4.03 12.91 -28.24
N PRO A 198 4.94 12.11 -28.82
CA PRO A 198 5.42 10.88 -28.20
C PRO A 198 6.38 11.15 -27.03
N GLY A 199 6.61 10.15 -26.17
CA GLY A 199 7.63 10.19 -25.11
C GLY A 199 7.09 10.40 -23.70
N HIS A 200 5.77 10.32 -23.50
CA HIS A 200 5.15 10.44 -22.17
C HIS A 200 5.54 9.28 -21.25
N ALA A 201 5.68 8.06 -21.79
CA ALA A 201 6.14 6.92 -20.99
C ALA A 201 7.54 7.17 -20.42
N ASP A 202 8.49 7.52 -21.27
CA ASP A 202 9.88 7.77 -20.86
C ASP A 202 9.96 8.92 -19.84
N TRP A 203 9.18 9.99 -20.06
CA TRP A 203 9.08 11.12 -19.15
C TRP A 203 8.58 10.69 -17.76
N LEU A 204 7.48 9.94 -17.73
CA LEU A 204 6.87 9.44 -16.49
C LEU A 204 7.75 8.40 -15.79
N ILE A 205 8.39 7.48 -16.53
CA ILE A 205 9.29 6.46 -15.97
C ILE A 205 10.52 7.12 -15.32
N ARG A 206 11.12 8.13 -15.98
CA ARG A 206 12.24 8.89 -15.40
C ARG A 206 11.84 9.58 -14.09
N LEU A 207 10.67 10.21 -14.05
CA LEU A 207 10.15 10.86 -12.85
C LEU A 207 9.82 9.82 -11.76
N HIS A 208 9.19 8.70 -12.11
CA HIS A 208 8.86 7.61 -11.19
C HIS A 208 10.12 7.05 -10.50
N ARG A 209 11.18 6.79 -11.27
CA ARG A 209 12.47 6.32 -10.72
C ARG A 209 13.09 7.32 -9.76
N ARG A 210 13.06 8.61 -10.09
CA ARG A 210 13.55 9.65 -9.21
C ARG A 210 12.71 9.74 -7.92
N TRP A 211 11.40 9.71 -8.03
CA TRP A 211 10.48 9.72 -6.90
C TRP A 211 10.68 8.53 -5.94
N LEU A 212 10.94 7.33 -6.47
CA LEU A 212 11.31 6.15 -5.68
C LEU A 212 12.68 6.33 -5.00
N ALA A 213 13.68 6.83 -5.74
CA ALA A 213 15.02 7.07 -5.22
C ALA A 213 15.03 8.10 -4.08
N ASP A 214 14.17 9.11 -4.14
CA ASP A 214 13.99 10.13 -3.09
C ASP A 214 13.15 9.61 -1.89
N GLY A 215 12.72 8.35 -1.89
CA GLY A 215 11.93 7.75 -0.81
C GLY A 215 10.46 8.18 -0.82
N ARG A 216 9.92 8.61 -1.95
CA ARG A 216 8.50 9.01 -2.11
C ARG A 216 8.11 10.19 -1.19
N PRO A 217 8.78 11.34 -1.26
CA PRO A 217 8.60 12.45 -0.31
C PRO A 217 7.20 13.09 -0.35
N VAL A 218 6.46 12.88 -1.44
CA VAL A 218 5.10 13.40 -1.65
C VAL A 218 4.28 12.36 -2.41
N PRO A 219 3.00 12.14 -2.09
CA PRO A 219 2.11 11.31 -2.90
C PRO A 219 1.97 11.85 -4.33
N ILE A 220 2.13 10.98 -5.35
CA ILE A 220 1.86 11.29 -6.75
C ILE A 220 0.68 10.42 -7.22
N ARG A 221 -0.48 11.05 -7.42
CA ARG A 221 -1.76 10.38 -7.62
C ARG A 221 -1.76 9.32 -8.72
N LEU A 222 -1.10 9.59 -9.84
CA LEU A 222 -1.01 8.63 -10.95
C LEU A 222 -0.24 7.37 -10.54
N PHE A 223 0.90 7.53 -9.88
CA PHE A 223 1.74 6.40 -9.48
C PHE A 223 1.12 5.62 -8.32
N ASP A 224 0.59 6.32 -7.32
CA ASP A 224 -0.10 5.68 -6.20
C ASP A 224 -1.34 4.93 -6.69
N GLY A 225 -2.15 5.52 -7.59
CA GLY A 225 -3.32 4.85 -8.17
C GLY A 225 -2.98 3.58 -8.94
N LEU A 226 -1.91 3.58 -9.75
CA LEU A 226 -1.44 2.37 -10.45
C LEU A 226 -0.97 1.27 -9.47
N ARG A 227 -0.28 1.66 -8.39
CA ARG A 227 0.16 0.73 -7.34
C ARG A 227 -1.02 0.16 -6.56
N ASP A 228 -2.01 1.00 -6.22
CA ASP A 228 -3.21 0.58 -5.50
C ASP A 228 -4.01 -0.44 -6.32
N ILE A 229 -4.17 -0.20 -7.63
CA ILE A 229 -4.83 -1.17 -8.52
C ILE A 229 -4.04 -2.48 -8.60
N ALA A 230 -2.71 -2.43 -8.73
CA ALA A 230 -1.86 -3.61 -8.74
C ALA A 230 -1.96 -4.43 -7.42
N ALA A 231 -2.27 -3.76 -6.31
CA ALA A 231 -2.55 -4.38 -5.01
C ALA A 231 -4.02 -4.82 -4.81
N GLY A 232 -4.87 -4.71 -5.84
CA GLY A 232 -6.30 -5.07 -5.79
C GLY A 232 -7.21 -3.97 -5.23
N GLY A 233 -6.72 -2.74 -5.09
CA GLY A 233 -7.48 -1.56 -4.69
C GLY A 233 -8.05 -0.77 -5.87
N HIS A 234 -8.37 0.52 -5.63
CA HIS A 234 -8.99 1.45 -6.57
C HIS A 234 -8.02 2.56 -6.98
N SER A 235 -8.14 3.06 -8.23
CA SER A 235 -7.25 4.10 -8.75
C SER A 235 -7.50 5.50 -8.15
N GLY A 236 -8.70 5.76 -7.72
CA GLY A 236 -9.12 7.10 -7.29
C GLY A 236 -9.06 8.18 -8.40
N THR A 237 -8.88 7.80 -9.67
CA THR A 237 -8.82 8.70 -10.84
C THR A 237 -9.50 8.09 -12.06
N GLU A 238 -10.02 8.93 -12.97
CA GLU A 238 -10.59 8.48 -14.25
C GLU A 238 -9.51 8.13 -15.30
N ALA A 239 -8.25 8.46 -15.05
CA ALA A 239 -7.17 8.34 -16.03
C ALA A 239 -6.67 6.90 -16.19
N VAL A 240 -6.79 6.06 -15.15
CA VAL A 240 -6.34 4.66 -15.11
C VAL A 240 -7.31 3.83 -14.25
N GLY A 241 -7.31 2.50 -14.46
CA GLY A 241 -8.18 1.58 -13.75
C GLY A 241 -9.55 1.41 -14.42
N ILE A 242 -10.28 0.39 -13.95
CA ILE A 242 -11.62 0.02 -14.46
C ILE A 242 -12.75 0.52 -13.55
N ASP A 243 -12.45 1.44 -12.64
CA ASP A 243 -13.42 2.00 -11.71
C ASP A 243 -14.54 2.74 -12.45
N ARG A 244 -15.71 2.75 -11.84
CA ARG A 244 -16.87 3.43 -12.43
C ARG A 244 -16.67 4.94 -12.36
N GLY A 245 -16.85 5.61 -13.50
CA GLY A 245 -16.85 7.08 -13.54
C GLY A 245 -18.09 7.65 -12.86
N GLU A 246 -17.89 8.39 -11.77
CA GLU A 246 -18.99 8.97 -10.97
C GLU A 246 -19.03 10.50 -11.04
N VAL A 247 -18.34 11.10 -12.01
CA VAL A 247 -18.26 12.56 -12.14
C VAL A 247 -19.36 13.08 -13.05
N ALA A 248 -20.15 14.03 -12.53
CA ALA A 248 -21.09 14.85 -13.27
C ALA A 248 -20.67 16.33 -13.21
N VAL A 249 -20.93 17.07 -14.25
CA VAL A 249 -20.64 18.51 -14.33
C VAL A 249 -21.95 19.28 -14.40
N VAL A 250 -22.02 20.39 -13.66
CA VAL A 250 -23.08 21.41 -13.79
C VAL A 250 -22.44 22.69 -14.28
N GLU A 251 -22.91 23.15 -15.41
CA GLU A 251 -22.46 24.40 -16.06
C GLU A 251 -23.12 25.63 -15.45
N THR A 252 -22.62 26.81 -15.80
CA THR A 252 -23.10 28.09 -15.29
C THR A 252 -24.59 28.38 -15.60
N ASP A 253 -25.14 27.75 -16.64
CA ASP A 253 -26.57 27.82 -17.02
C ASP A 253 -27.44 26.73 -16.34
N GLY A 254 -26.83 25.84 -15.59
CA GLY A 254 -27.48 24.69 -14.95
C GLY A 254 -27.60 23.44 -15.85
N SER A 255 -26.96 23.41 -16.99
CA SER A 255 -26.89 22.21 -17.83
C SER A 255 -26.11 21.09 -17.12
N TRP A 256 -26.67 19.86 -17.15
CA TRP A 256 -25.94 18.66 -16.78
C TRP A 256 -25.04 18.22 -17.93
N GLU A 257 -23.75 18.09 -17.64
CA GLU A 257 -22.76 17.61 -18.62
C GLU A 257 -21.98 16.39 -18.11
N GLN A 258 -21.41 15.64 -19.05
CA GLN A 258 -20.36 14.68 -18.80
C GLN A 258 -19.10 15.38 -18.28
N PRO A 259 -18.08 14.66 -17.80
CA PRO A 259 -16.81 15.25 -17.43
C PRO A 259 -16.22 16.13 -18.54
N ASP A 260 -15.63 17.23 -18.13
CA ASP A 260 -15.06 18.26 -19.00
C ASP A 260 -14.05 17.74 -20.02
N SER A 261 -13.36 16.63 -19.73
CA SER A 261 -12.45 15.97 -20.67
C SER A 261 -13.11 15.65 -22.02
N MET A 262 -14.44 15.43 -22.02
CA MET A 262 -15.21 15.18 -23.24
C MET A 262 -15.20 16.34 -24.24
N LYS A 263 -14.98 17.57 -23.75
CA LYS A 263 -14.87 18.76 -24.61
C LYS A 263 -13.71 18.70 -25.62
N THR A 264 -12.80 17.75 -25.39
CA THR A 264 -11.69 17.47 -26.32
C THR A 264 -12.15 16.76 -27.60
N ALA A 265 -13.24 15.97 -27.55
CA ALA A 265 -13.61 15.05 -28.63
C ALA A 265 -14.26 15.80 -29.84
N PHE A 266 -15.36 16.49 -29.62
CA PHE A 266 -16.10 17.28 -30.65
C PHE A 266 -17.00 18.32 -29.98
N ASP A 267 -17.51 19.30 -30.76
CA ASP A 267 -18.42 20.34 -30.23
C ASP A 267 -19.71 19.70 -29.69
N GLY A 268 -20.04 19.96 -28.43
CA GLY A 268 -21.18 19.38 -27.73
C GLY A 268 -20.98 17.97 -27.21
N ALA A 269 -19.78 17.39 -27.24
CA ALA A 269 -19.52 16.03 -26.77
C ALA A 269 -19.84 15.82 -25.27
N ALA A 270 -19.71 16.86 -24.45
CA ALA A 270 -20.06 16.81 -23.03
C ALA A 270 -21.57 16.94 -22.77
N ALA A 271 -22.34 17.50 -23.71
CA ALA A 271 -23.75 17.82 -23.51
C ALA A 271 -24.63 16.57 -23.32
N THR A 272 -25.54 16.62 -22.35
CA THR A 272 -26.54 15.56 -22.10
C THR A 272 -27.95 15.96 -22.53
N GLY A 273 -28.18 17.22 -22.81
CA GLY A 273 -29.50 17.80 -23.07
C GLY A 273 -30.37 17.97 -21.83
N LEU A 274 -29.85 17.66 -20.64
CA LEU A 274 -30.54 17.77 -19.37
C LEU A 274 -30.08 19.03 -18.61
N THR A 275 -30.93 19.52 -17.71
CA THR A 275 -30.59 20.63 -16.79
C THR A 275 -30.99 20.29 -15.37
N VAL A 276 -30.41 20.97 -14.39
CA VAL A 276 -30.81 20.83 -12.97
C VAL A 276 -32.28 21.17 -12.73
N PHE A 277 -32.91 21.98 -13.60
CA PHE A 277 -34.32 22.36 -13.51
C PHE A 277 -35.25 21.28 -14.04
N THR A 278 -34.84 20.47 -15.00
CA THR A 278 -35.68 19.50 -15.69
C THR A 278 -35.41 18.05 -15.31
N ALA A 279 -34.23 17.73 -14.76
CA ALA A 279 -33.79 16.37 -14.46
C ALA A 279 -33.05 16.28 -13.12
N SER A 280 -33.20 15.15 -12.45
CA SER A 280 -32.44 14.81 -11.26
C SER A 280 -31.03 14.30 -11.62
N ALA A 281 -30.16 14.15 -10.62
CA ALA A 281 -28.88 13.47 -10.79
C ALA A 281 -29.04 12.00 -11.21
N ASP A 282 -30.10 11.33 -10.74
CA ASP A 282 -30.41 9.95 -11.11
C ASP A 282 -30.83 9.84 -12.57
N ASP A 283 -31.57 10.81 -13.10
CA ASP A 283 -31.93 10.85 -14.53
C ASP A 283 -30.66 10.97 -15.39
N LEU A 284 -29.71 11.80 -14.98
CA LEU A 284 -28.39 11.92 -15.64
C LEU A 284 -27.67 10.57 -15.67
N LEU A 285 -27.58 9.86 -14.54
CA LEU A 285 -26.89 8.58 -14.43
C LEU A 285 -27.53 7.49 -15.29
N THR A 286 -28.82 7.62 -15.62
CA THR A 286 -29.54 6.67 -16.48
C THR A 286 -29.39 6.94 -17.97
N THR A 287 -28.73 8.02 -18.38
CA THR A 287 -28.48 8.30 -19.78
C THR A 287 -27.59 7.20 -20.42
N PRO A 288 -27.76 6.87 -21.70
CA PRO A 288 -26.97 5.82 -22.35
C PRO A 288 -25.46 6.03 -22.23
N VAL A 289 -25.03 7.27 -22.29
CA VAL A 289 -23.61 7.64 -22.21
C VAL A 289 -23.04 7.38 -20.81
N MET A 290 -23.75 7.81 -19.75
CA MET A 290 -23.29 7.58 -18.37
C MET A 290 -23.30 6.10 -18.03
N ARG A 291 -24.32 5.34 -18.47
CA ARG A 291 -24.36 3.88 -18.30
C ARG A 291 -23.19 3.19 -18.99
N HIS A 292 -22.86 3.60 -20.22
CA HIS A 292 -21.71 3.05 -20.93
C HIS A 292 -20.41 3.25 -20.16
N ARG A 293 -20.17 4.45 -19.64
CA ARG A 293 -18.99 4.77 -18.82
C ARG A 293 -18.92 3.97 -17.50
N GLN A 294 -20.05 3.54 -16.96
CA GLN A 294 -20.13 2.73 -15.75
C GLN A 294 -20.02 1.22 -16.01
N SER A 295 -19.91 0.80 -17.28
CA SER A 295 -19.91 -0.62 -17.65
C SER A 295 -18.53 -1.31 -17.49
N GLY A 296 -17.51 -0.63 -16.96
CA GLY A 296 -16.20 -1.21 -16.70
C GLY A 296 -15.57 -1.84 -17.94
N LEU A 297 -15.09 -3.07 -17.83
CA LEU A 297 -14.47 -3.82 -18.96
C LEU A 297 -15.36 -3.94 -20.19
N ALA A 298 -16.68 -4.03 -20.02
CA ALA A 298 -17.63 -4.18 -21.14
C ALA A 298 -17.66 -2.91 -22.04
N ALA A 299 -17.30 -1.75 -21.50
CA ALA A 299 -17.22 -0.49 -22.25
C ALA A 299 -15.91 -0.31 -23.02
N LEU A 300 -15.00 -1.27 -22.98
CA LEU A 300 -13.70 -1.19 -23.65
C LEU A 300 -13.71 -1.83 -25.02
N SER A 301 -12.88 -1.32 -25.94
CA SER A 301 -12.65 -1.93 -27.24
C SER A 301 -12.11 -3.35 -27.11
N ALA A 302 -12.28 -4.16 -28.16
CA ALA A 302 -11.76 -5.53 -28.20
C ALA A 302 -10.24 -5.58 -27.95
N THR A 303 -9.50 -4.63 -28.50
CA THR A 303 -8.05 -4.50 -28.28
C THR A 303 -7.72 -4.28 -26.80
N CYS A 304 -8.46 -3.43 -26.10
CA CYS A 304 -8.25 -3.21 -24.67
C CYS A 304 -8.59 -4.45 -23.84
N ARG A 305 -9.72 -5.12 -24.14
CA ARG A 305 -10.11 -6.34 -23.42
C ARG A 305 -9.11 -7.49 -23.52
N ALA A 306 -8.37 -7.57 -24.63
CA ALA A 306 -7.31 -8.56 -24.83
C ALA A 306 -5.93 -8.12 -24.27
N CYS A 307 -5.81 -6.93 -23.68
CA CYS A 307 -4.54 -6.39 -23.23
C CYS A 307 -4.18 -6.94 -21.84
N PRO A 308 -2.93 -7.39 -21.59
CA PRO A 308 -2.50 -7.92 -20.29
C PRO A 308 -2.56 -6.90 -19.15
N VAL A 309 -2.43 -5.60 -19.44
CA VAL A 309 -2.49 -4.53 -18.44
C VAL A 309 -3.86 -3.83 -18.37
N VAL A 310 -4.92 -4.46 -18.87
CA VAL A 310 -6.25 -3.84 -18.99
C VAL A 310 -6.84 -3.40 -17.64
N THR A 311 -6.65 -4.17 -16.59
CA THR A 311 -7.14 -3.86 -15.24
C THR A 311 -6.49 -2.61 -14.67
N GLN A 312 -5.19 -2.46 -14.85
CA GLN A 312 -4.42 -1.29 -14.40
C GLN A 312 -4.68 -0.07 -15.30
N CYS A 313 -4.65 -0.25 -16.62
CA CYS A 313 -4.85 0.83 -17.60
C CYS A 313 -6.30 1.31 -17.68
N GLY A 314 -7.29 0.39 -17.61
CA GLY A 314 -8.71 0.71 -17.80
C GLY A 314 -9.06 1.32 -19.16
N GLY A 315 -8.14 1.23 -20.14
CA GLY A 315 -8.27 1.88 -21.45
C GLY A 315 -7.98 3.39 -21.43
N GLY A 316 -7.40 3.92 -20.34
CA GLY A 316 -7.09 5.34 -20.15
C GLY A 316 -8.31 6.25 -20.06
N LEU A 317 -8.10 7.56 -19.99
CA LEU A 317 -9.18 8.55 -19.94
C LEU A 317 -10.13 8.40 -21.13
N TYR A 318 -11.44 8.40 -20.87
CA TYR A 318 -12.45 8.09 -21.88
C TYR A 318 -12.36 8.99 -23.12
N ALA A 319 -12.15 10.30 -22.95
CA ALA A 319 -11.99 11.24 -24.05
C ALA A 319 -10.80 10.92 -25.00
N HIS A 320 -9.74 10.33 -24.44
CA HIS A 320 -8.54 9.94 -25.21
C HIS A 320 -8.78 8.76 -26.17
N ARG A 321 -9.95 8.13 -26.11
CA ARG A 321 -10.35 7.03 -27.02
C ARG A 321 -11.01 7.55 -28.29
N PHE A 322 -11.40 8.83 -28.35
CA PHE A 322 -12.16 9.37 -29.46
C PHE A 322 -11.38 9.35 -30.78
N ARG A 323 -12.09 8.91 -31.84
CA ARG A 323 -11.65 8.96 -33.23
C ARG A 323 -12.86 9.16 -34.13
N THR A 324 -12.77 10.10 -35.08
CA THR A 324 -13.81 10.29 -36.08
C THR A 324 -14.05 8.98 -36.84
N GLY A 325 -15.32 8.59 -37.00
CA GLY A 325 -15.75 7.38 -37.67
C GLY A 325 -15.92 6.17 -36.77
N SER A 326 -15.11 5.99 -35.72
CA SER A 326 -15.26 4.88 -34.74
C SER A 326 -15.69 5.34 -33.34
N GLY A 327 -15.81 6.64 -33.10
CA GLY A 327 -16.24 7.17 -31.81
C GLY A 327 -15.24 6.85 -30.70
N PHE A 328 -15.75 6.25 -29.60
CA PHE A 328 -14.96 5.90 -28.42
C PHE A 328 -14.59 4.39 -28.34
N ASP A 329 -14.94 3.59 -29.35
CA ASP A 329 -14.59 2.16 -29.40
C ASP A 329 -13.14 1.97 -29.91
N ASN A 330 -12.19 2.60 -29.22
CA ASN A 330 -10.76 2.55 -29.51
C ASN A 330 -9.97 2.44 -28.20
N PRO A 331 -8.72 1.97 -28.25
CA PRO A 331 -7.76 2.22 -27.19
C PRO A 331 -7.54 3.73 -27.00
N SER A 332 -7.05 4.14 -25.83
CA SER A 332 -6.57 5.52 -25.65
C SER A 332 -5.50 5.87 -26.68
N VAL A 333 -5.46 7.13 -27.12
CA VAL A 333 -4.36 7.67 -27.94
C VAL A 333 -3.00 7.56 -27.21
N TYR A 334 -3.02 7.43 -25.88
CA TYR A 334 -1.86 7.17 -25.03
C TYR A 334 -1.65 5.66 -24.71
N CYS A 335 -2.24 4.75 -25.50
CA CYS A 335 -2.19 3.32 -25.21
C CYS A 335 -0.75 2.78 -25.04
N ALA A 336 0.14 3.15 -25.95
CA ALA A 336 1.55 2.72 -25.88
C ALA A 336 2.27 3.31 -24.65
N GLU A 337 2.00 4.57 -24.34
CA GLU A 337 2.61 5.30 -23.23
C GLU A 337 2.16 4.73 -21.88
N LEU A 338 0.86 4.53 -21.68
CA LEU A 338 0.32 3.95 -20.46
C LEU A 338 0.78 2.51 -20.25
N LYS A 339 0.77 1.71 -21.33
CA LYS A 339 1.27 0.34 -21.26
C LYS A 339 2.76 0.30 -20.91
N GLY A 340 3.57 1.18 -21.53
CA GLY A 340 5.00 1.28 -21.23
C GLY A 340 5.28 1.66 -19.78
N LEU A 341 4.56 2.65 -19.24
CA LEU A 341 4.66 3.04 -17.83
C LEU A 341 4.28 1.89 -16.89
N ILE A 342 3.13 1.26 -17.10
CA ILE A 342 2.63 0.17 -16.26
C ILE A 342 3.63 -1.00 -16.26
N THR A 343 4.06 -1.43 -17.45
CA THR A 343 5.05 -2.51 -17.56
C THR A 343 6.36 -2.17 -16.83
N ALA A 344 6.87 -0.93 -16.99
CA ALA A 344 8.08 -0.51 -16.31
C ALA A 344 7.92 -0.47 -14.78
N MET A 345 6.75 -0.07 -14.28
CA MET A 345 6.46 -0.10 -12.84
C MET A 345 6.35 -1.54 -12.31
N ASP A 346 5.73 -2.45 -13.05
CA ASP A 346 5.63 -3.88 -12.71
C ASP A 346 7.02 -4.55 -12.74
N ASP A 347 7.86 -4.25 -13.75
CA ASP A 347 9.24 -4.73 -13.85
C ASP A 347 10.09 -4.22 -12.66
N GLU A 348 9.92 -2.97 -12.24
CA GLU A 348 10.62 -2.40 -11.07
C GLU A 348 10.18 -3.08 -9.77
N VAL A 349 8.89 -3.37 -9.59
CA VAL A 349 8.38 -4.15 -8.45
C VAL A 349 8.95 -5.57 -8.49
N THR A 350 9.02 -6.20 -9.65
CA THR A 350 9.61 -7.52 -9.84
C THR A 350 11.11 -7.49 -9.56
N ALA A 351 11.84 -6.50 -10.07
CA ALA A 351 13.26 -6.31 -9.78
C ALA A 351 13.54 -6.04 -8.29
N MET A 352 12.66 -5.33 -7.60
CA MET A 352 12.74 -5.18 -6.13
C MET A 352 12.47 -6.50 -5.39
N ARG A 353 11.61 -7.38 -5.92
CA ARG A 353 11.40 -8.76 -5.42
C ARG A 353 12.58 -9.67 -5.75
N GLU A 354 13.22 -9.50 -6.89
CA GLU A 354 14.44 -10.23 -7.29
C GLU A 354 15.72 -9.76 -6.56
N ALA A 355 15.63 -8.69 -5.77
CA ALA A 355 16.78 -8.09 -5.10
C ALA A 355 17.19 -8.77 -3.77
N LEU A 356 17.06 -10.10 -3.66
CA LEU A 356 17.83 -10.84 -2.69
C LEU A 356 19.27 -10.90 -3.24
N PRO A 357 20.27 -10.27 -2.59
CA PRO A 357 21.63 -10.28 -3.10
C PRO A 357 22.11 -11.70 -3.34
N ASP A 358 22.77 -11.98 -4.47
CA ASP A 358 23.22 -13.32 -4.84
C ASP A 358 23.94 -14.05 -3.70
N ARG A 359 24.83 -13.35 -2.99
CA ARG A 359 25.53 -13.93 -1.83
C ARG A 359 24.59 -14.37 -0.72
N VAL A 360 23.53 -13.60 -0.44
CA VAL A 360 22.54 -13.94 0.58
C VAL A 360 21.67 -15.10 0.10
N PHE A 361 21.26 -15.05 -1.17
CA PHE A 361 20.48 -16.12 -1.80
C PHE A 361 21.23 -17.46 -1.77
N ASP A 362 22.48 -17.48 -2.21
CA ASP A 362 23.30 -18.70 -2.28
C ASP A 362 23.60 -19.26 -0.88
N ASP A 363 23.86 -18.39 0.11
CA ASP A 363 24.04 -18.82 1.50
C ASP A 363 22.76 -19.46 2.08
N LEU A 364 21.60 -18.88 1.83
CA LEU A 364 20.29 -19.44 2.24
C LEU A 364 19.97 -20.75 1.51
N ALA A 365 20.36 -20.88 0.22
CA ALA A 365 20.16 -22.07 -0.58
C ALA A 365 21.02 -23.26 -0.10
N THR A 366 22.07 -23.06 0.71
CA THR A 366 22.79 -24.15 1.37
C THR A 366 21.93 -24.90 2.42
N GLY A 367 20.84 -24.31 2.87
CA GLY A 367 20.02 -24.79 3.99
C GLY A 367 20.44 -24.21 5.34
N ALA A 368 21.70 -23.87 5.56
CA ALA A 368 22.19 -23.31 6.82
C ALA A 368 21.79 -21.82 6.97
N GLY A 369 22.33 -20.95 6.14
CA GLY A 369 22.10 -19.50 6.21
C GLY A 369 22.77 -18.87 7.43
N GLY A 370 23.88 -18.16 7.21
CA GLY A 370 24.64 -17.51 8.28
C GLY A 370 23.91 -16.31 8.90
N ALA A 371 24.43 -15.81 10.03
CA ALA A 371 23.83 -14.68 10.76
C ALA A 371 23.59 -13.44 9.86
N SER A 372 24.51 -13.12 8.93
CA SER A 372 24.38 -11.97 8.04
C SER A 372 23.24 -12.12 7.03
N SER A 373 23.02 -13.31 6.50
CA SER A 373 21.94 -13.59 5.54
C SER A 373 20.59 -13.58 6.23
N VAL A 374 20.53 -14.12 7.44
CA VAL A 374 19.32 -14.08 8.27
C VAL A 374 19.02 -12.65 8.75
N ALA A 375 20.01 -11.85 9.13
CA ALA A 375 19.83 -10.45 9.48
C ALA A 375 19.26 -9.64 8.30
N TYR A 376 19.68 -9.95 7.06
CA TYR A 376 19.09 -9.38 5.85
C TYR A 376 17.61 -9.72 5.74
N LEU A 377 17.23 -11.00 5.89
CA LEU A 377 15.83 -11.41 5.89
C LEU A 377 15.01 -10.70 6.98
N THR A 378 15.56 -10.57 8.20
CA THR A 378 14.90 -9.85 9.30
C THR A 378 14.65 -8.39 8.95
N SER A 379 15.61 -7.71 8.30
CA SER A 379 15.46 -6.34 7.84
C SER A 379 14.41 -6.21 6.72
N ALA A 380 14.36 -7.18 5.82
CA ALA A 380 13.33 -7.23 4.77
C ALA A 380 11.93 -7.44 5.37
N GLN A 381 11.79 -8.34 6.36
CA GLN A 381 10.52 -8.56 7.07
C GLN A 381 10.07 -7.31 7.85
N GLU A 382 11.00 -6.55 8.42
CA GLU A 382 10.70 -5.24 9.03
C GLU A 382 10.15 -4.27 7.97
N SER A 383 10.76 -4.19 6.80
CA SER A 383 10.31 -3.34 5.70
C SER A 383 8.90 -3.71 5.23
N ILE A 384 8.59 -5.01 5.12
CA ILE A 384 7.24 -5.50 4.81
C ILE A 384 6.25 -5.07 5.90
N THR A 385 6.62 -5.22 7.17
CA THR A 385 5.77 -4.80 8.30
C THR A 385 5.49 -3.29 8.26
N ARG A 386 6.50 -2.46 7.97
CA ARG A 386 6.35 -1.01 7.80
C ARG A 386 5.40 -0.67 6.65
N ALA A 387 5.53 -1.33 5.50
CA ALA A 387 4.65 -1.14 4.36
C ALA A 387 3.18 -1.50 4.68
N LEU A 388 2.95 -2.60 5.40
CA LEU A 388 1.62 -2.98 5.86
C LEU A 388 1.04 -1.94 6.84
N LEU A 389 1.85 -1.38 7.74
CA LEU A 389 1.39 -0.34 8.67
C LEU A 389 1.05 0.99 7.97
N VAL A 390 1.77 1.34 6.90
CA VAL A 390 1.37 2.47 6.02
C VAL A 390 0.00 2.19 5.41
N ALA A 391 -0.22 1.00 4.85
CA ALA A 391 -1.51 0.61 4.29
C ALA A 391 -2.65 0.59 5.34
N VAL A 392 -2.34 0.22 6.59
CA VAL A 392 -3.27 0.34 7.73
C VAL A 392 -3.61 1.82 7.97
N ALA A 393 -2.61 2.69 8.05
CA ALA A 393 -2.78 4.12 8.32
C ALA A 393 -3.62 4.81 7.24
N ASP A 394 -3.46 4.43 5.97
CA ASP A 394 -4.23 4.97 4.84
C ASP A 394 -5.74 4.67 4.92
N ARG A 395 -6.14 3.66 5.72
CA ARG A 395 -7.55 3.31 5.96
C ARG A 395 -8.16 4.00 7.18
N LEU A 396 -7.36 4.72 7.96
CA LEU A 396 -7.79 5.37 9.20
C LEU A 396 -8.11 6.84 8.99
N SER A 397 -9.03 7.39 9.79
CA SER A 397 -9.43 8.79 9.75
C SER A 397 -9.73 9.33 11.15
N GLY A 398 -9.70 10.66 11.29
CA GLY A 398 -10.02 11.33 12.54
C GLY A 398 -9.12 10.89 13.70
N THR A 399 -9.72 10.60 14.85
CA THR A 399 -9.00 10.20 16.07
C THR A 399 -8.28 8.85 15.96
N GLU A 400 -8.71 7.96 15.05
CA GLU A 400 -8.07 6.67 14.84
C GLU A 400 -6.68 6.79 14.20
N SER A 401 -6.40 7.88 13.48
CA SER A 401 -5.10 8.14 12.86
C SER A 401 -4.06 8.75 13.81
N GLN A 402 -4.47 9.25 14.99
CA GLN A 402 -3.55 9.87 15.97
C GLN A 402 -2.40 8.95 16.41
N PRO A 403 -2.61 7.66 16.74
CA PRO A 403 -1.51 6.76 17.10
C PRO A 403 -0.48 6.60 15.97
N TRP A 404 -0.91 6.63 14.71
CA TRP A 404 0.00 6.60 13.56
C TRP A 404 0.88 7.84 13.50
N SER A 405 0.32 9.02 13.74
CA SER A 405 1.09 10.27 13.76
C SER A 405 2.17 10.24 14.85
N VAL A 406 1.84 9.71 16.05
CA VAL A 406 2.82 9.53 17.15
C VAL A 406 3.91 8.55 16.75
N LEU A 407 3.53 7.37 16.22
CA LEU A 407 4.50 6.34 15.82
C LEU A 407 5.44 6.83 14.71
N SER A 408 4.91 7.55 13.71
CA SER A 408 5.68 8.12 12.61
C SER A 408 6.63 9.24 13.07
N ALA A 409 6.20 10.07 14.03
CA ALA A 409 7.06 11.10 14.61
C ALA A 409 8.21 10.48 15.41
N LEU A 410 7.93 9.46 16.22
CA LEU A 410 8.95 8.72 16.97
C LEU A 410 9.95 8.02 16.05
N ASP A 411 9.48 7.42 14.95
CA ASP A 411 10.35 6.72 14.00
C ASP A 411 11.39 7.67 13.34
N LYS A 412 11.06 8.96 13.19
CA LYS A 412 11.99 9.98 12.70
C LYS A 412 13.04 10.38 13.75
N HIS A 413 12.69 10.33 15.05
CA HIS A 413 13.56 10.80 16.14
C HIS A 413 14.35 9.67 16.81
N ASP A 414 13.72 8.52 17.03
CA ASP A 414 14.35 7.29 17.56
C ASP A 414 13.87 6.06 16.78
N PRO A 415 14.40 5.83 15.56
CA PRO A 415 14.04 4.68 14.76
C PRO A 415 14.38 3.35 15.45
N GLY A 416 15.34 3.35 16.40
CA GLY A 416 15.71 2.16 17.17
C GLY A 416 14.62 1.73 18.15
N ALA A 417 13.97 2.67 18.82
CA ALA A 417 12.83 2.37 19.71
C ALA A 417 11.66 1.78 18.93
N VAL A 418 11.30 2.43 17.82
CA VAL A 418 10.20 1.95 16.95
C VAL A 418 10.52 0.59 16.35
N ARG A 419 11.73 0.39 15.83
CA ARG A 419 12.17 -0.90 15.27
C ARG A 419 11.98 -2.05 16.26
N ARG A 420 12.35 -1.89 17.53
CA ARG A 420 12.16 -2.93 18.57
C ARG A 420 10.73 -3.36 18.73
N ILE A 421 9.77 -2.45 18.50
CA ILE A 421 8.34 -2.74 18.59
C ILE A 421 7.82 -3.41 17.29
N LEU A 422 8.22 -2.86 16.12
CA LEU A 422 7.74 -3.34 14.83
C LEU A 422 8.29 -4.71 14.43
N THR A 423 9.43 -5.12 14.95
CA THR A 423 10.00 -6.47 14.73
C THR A 423 9.33 -7.56 15.57
N HIS A 424 8.38 -7.22 16.45
CA HIS A 424 7.58 -8.24 17.13
C HIS A 424 6.71 -8.99 16.10
N PRO A 425 6.79 -10.33 16.00
CA PRO A 425 6.18 -11.11 14.93
C PRO A 425 4.68 -10.89 14.74
N PHE A 426 3.95 -10.66 15.81
CA PHE A 426 2.49 -10.54 15.79
C PHE A 426 1.98 -9.15 15.40
N VAL A 427 2.85 -8.17 15.20
CA VAL A 427 2.48 -6.87 14.59
C VAL A 427 2.01 -7.08 13.16
N ARG A 428 2.75 -7.88 12.38
CA ARG A 428 2.38 -8.22 11.01
C ARG A 428 1.09 -9.05 10.95
N VAL A 429 0.90 -10.01 11.87
CA VAL A 429 -0.33 -10.81 11.94
C VAL A 429 -1.56 -9.92 12.09
N TRP A 430 -1.51 -8.97 13.04
CA TRP A 430 -2.59 -8.01 13.20
C TRP A 430 -2.79 -7.14 11.95
N ALA A 431 -1.73 -6.56 11.39
CA ALA A 431 -1.83 -5.68 10.24
C ALA A 431 -2.53 -6.37 9.05
N VAL A 432 -2.18 -7.64 8.78
CA VAL A 432 -2.84 -8.45 7.74
C VAL A 432 -4.32 -8.71 8.08
N ARG A 433 -4.67 -9.05 9.32
CA ARG A 433 -6.06 -9.24 9.76
C ARG A 433 -6.87 -7.95 9.62
N PHE A 434 -6.31 -6.81 10.01
CA PHE A 434 -6.96 -5.51 9.82
C PHE A 434 -7.20 -5.20 8.33
N LEU A 435 -6.20 -5.38 7.50
CA LEU A 435 -6.29 -5.12 6.06
C LEU A 435 -7.28 -6.05 5.34
N SER A 436 -7.45 -7.28 5.83
CA SER A 436 -8.47 -8.22 5.34
C SER A 436 -9.87 -7.99 5.93
N GLY A 437 -10.05 -6.99 6.82
CA GLY A 437 -11.35 -6.67 7.42
C GLY A 437 -11.79 -7.62 8.54
N THR A 438 -10.88 -8.42 9.10
CA THR A 438 -11.18 -9.39 10.17
C THR A 438 -10.81 -8.87 11.56
N ASP A 439 -10.23 -7.66 11.68
CA ASP A 439 -9.86 -7.03 12.95
C ASP A 439 -9.99 -5.50 12.90
N GLY A 440 -9.92 -4.83 14.07
CA GLY A 440 -10.06 -3.39 14.24
C GLY A 440 -8.71 -2.64 14.37
N PRO A 441 -8.74 -1.28 14.38
CA PRO A 441 -7.55 -0.44 14.38
C PRO A 441 -6.82 -0.31 15.72
N HIS A 442 -7.42 -0.79 16.81
CA HIS A 442 -6.99 -0.57 18.21
C HIS A 442 -5.53 -0.94 18.51
N ARG A 443 -4.95 -1.92 17.81
CA ARG A 443 -3.56 -2.36 17.98
C ARG A 443 -2.55 -1.26 17.64
N LEU A 444 -2.91 -0.31 16.78
CA LEU A 444 -2.03 0.80 16.44
C LEU A 444 -1.74 1.69 17.64
N ALA A 445 -2.73 1.87 18.53
CA ALA A 445 -2.54 2.59 19.80
C ALA A 445 -1.59 1.84 20.74
N ASP A 446 -1.69 0.50 20.82
CA ASP A 446 -0.78 -0.32 21.61
C ASP A 446 0.66 -0.23 21.08
N LEU A 447 0.85 -0.20 19.75
CA LEU A 447 2.17 -0.03 19.11
C LEU A 447 2.76 1.35 19.42
N ALA A 448 1.97 2.41 19.30
CA ALA A 448 2.39 3.77 19.61
C ALA A 448 2.74 3.91 21.10
N ALA A 449 1.93 3.35 22.00
CA ALA A 449 2.18 3.34 23.44
C ALA A 449 3.46 2.58 23.80
N ALA A 450 3.69 1.42 23.17
CA ALA A 450 4.91 0.64 23.35
C ALA A 450 6.14 1.44 22.86
N ALA A 451 6.05 2.11 21.71
CA ALA A 451 7.13 2.93 21.15
C ALA A 451 7.43 4.16 22.01
N VAL A 452 6.41 4.82 22.55
CA VAL A 452 6.54 5.95 23.47
C VAL A 452 7.31 5.56 24.75
N ILE A 453 6.97 4.40 25.35
CA ILE A 453 7.71 3.87 26.52
C ILE A 453 9.15 3.51 26.12
N ALA A 454 9.35 2.80 25.01
CA ALA A 454 10.66 2.36 24.56
C ALA A 454 11.62 3.51 24.23
N GLY A 455 11.09 4.65 23.77
CA GLY A 455 11.83 5.87 23.44
C GLY A 455 11.85 6.90 24.58
N GLY A 456 11.14 6.68 25.70
CA GLY A 456 11.07 7.64 26.80
C GLY A 456 10.44 8.99 26.41
N ALA A 457 9.51 8.99 25.45
CA ALA A 457 8.94 10.22 24.90
C ALA A 457 7.83 10.78 25.81
N ASP A 458 7.80 12.11 25.99
CA ASP A 458 6.76 12.81 26.77
C ASP A 458 5.53 13.07 25.89
N VAL A 459 4.83 11.99 25.53
CA VAL A 459 3.62 12.01 24.70
C VAL A 459 2.60 11.06 25.31
N ASP A 460 1.39 11.55 25.51
CA ASP A 460 0.26 10.74 25.98
C ASP A 460 -0.42 10.01 24.82
N VAL A 461 -0.48 8.69 24.92
CA VAL A 461 -1.16 7.83 23.93
C VAL A 461 -2.38 7.19 24.59
N PRO A 462 -3.60 7.47 24.12
CA PRO A 462 -4.81 6.79 24.58
C PRO A 462 -4.74 5.29 24.23
N VAL A 463 -5.06 4.44 25.21
CA VAL A 463 -5.11 2.97 25.02
C VAL A 463 -6.43 2.40 25.53
N THR A 464 -6.84 1.27 24.95
CA THR A 464 -8.07 0.58 25.36
C THR A 464 -7.75 -0.85 25.75
N ALA A 465 -8.08 -1.20 26.98
CA ALA A 465 -7.91 -2.57 27.48
C ALA A 465 -8.85 -3.55 26.76
N ARG A 466 -8.34 -4.72 26.44
CA ARG A 466 -9.11 -5.88 25.95
C ARG A 466 -8.84 -7.06 26.85
N ASP A 467 -9.90 -7.79 27.20
CA ASP A 467 -9.84 -8.89 28.17
C ASP A 467 -9.14 -8.48 29.46
N GLY A 468 -9.40 -7.22 29.90
CA GLY A 468 -8.86 -6.65 31.13
C GLY A 468 -7.37 -6.28 31.08
N ARG A 469 -6.73 -6.18 29.90
CA ARG A 469 -5.31 -5.82 29.72
C ARG A 469 -5.07 -4.99 28.47
N VAL A 470 -3.99 -4.20 28.48
CA VAL A 470 -3.38 -3.59 27.29
C VAL A 470 -2.09 -4.36 27.02
N HIS A 471 -1.96 -4.92 25.83
CA HIS A 471 -0.75 -5.66 25.45
C HIS A 471 0.21 -4.77 24.65
N LEU A 472 1.41 -4.54 25.18
CA LEU A 472 2.46 -3.74 24.58
C LEU A 472 3.54 -4.67 23.97
N PRO A 473 3.65 -4.78 22.65
CA PRO A 473 4.61 -5.68 21.99
C PRO A 473 6.02 -5.49 22.53
N THR A 474 6.74 -6.58 22.76
CA THR A 474 8.09 -6.67 23.34
C THR A 474 8.25 -6.20 24.77
N LEU A 475 7.34 -5.41 25.31
CA LEU A 475 7.44 -4.81 26.65
C LEU A 475 6.66 -5.60 27.71
N GLY A 476 5.46 -6.09 27.36
CA GLY A 476 4.59 -6.83 28.30
C GLY A 476 3.16 -6.32 28.32
N THR A 477 2.49 -6.36 29.49
CA THR A 477 1.08 -6.00 29.62
C THR A 477 0.84 -4.96 30.71
N LEU A 478 -0.18 -4.10 30.50
CA LEU A 478 -0.70 -3.17 31.50
C LEU A 478 -2.04 -3.66 32.02
N ALA A 479 -2.37 -3.29 33.27
CA ALA A 479 -3.69 -3.58 33.87
C ALA A 479 -4.81 -2.82 33.14
N GLY A 480 -6.01 -3.36 33.12
CA GLY A 480 -7.17 -2.87 32.37
C GLY A 480 -7.75 -1.50 32.78
N GLY A 481 -7.29 -0.94 33.91
CA GLY A 481 -7.67 0.42 34.32
C GLY A 481 -6.84 1.55 33.69
N VAL A 482 -5.79 1.21 32.91
CA VAL A 482 -4.96 2.19 32.22
C VAL A 482 -5.68 2.63 30.93
N THR A 483 -5.91 3.94 30.82
CA THR A 483 -6.57 4.57 29.65
C THR A 483 -5.63 5.43 28.83
N SER A 484 -4.43 5.74 29.32
CA SER A 484 -3.38 6.49 28.62
C SER A 484 -2.00 6.06 29.07
N VAL A 485 -1.03 6.14 28.18
CA VAL A 485 0.36 5.78 28.39
C VAL A 485 1.26 6.94 28.02
N ASN A 486 2.25 7.26 28.89
CA ASN A 486 3.28 8.27 28.66
C ASN A 486 4.67 7.65 28.87
N GLY A 487 5.64 7.96 28.02
CA GLY A 487 6.96 7.33 28.05
C GLY A 487 7.87 7.80 29.20
N VAL A 488 7.69 9.03 29.67
CA VAL A 488 8.46 9.57 30.82
C VAL A 488 7.91 9.05 32.16
N ARG A 489 6.61 8.78 32.21
CA ARG A 489 5.89 8.28 33.40
C ARG A 489 5.07 7.05 33.06
N PRO A 490 5.73 5.95 32.66
CA PRO A 490 5.01 4.77 32.24
C PRO A 490 4.22 4.16 33.42
N PRO A 491 3.01 3.63 33.16
CA PRO A 491 2.29 2.85 34.17
C PRO A 491 3.06 1.60 34.56
N ALA A 492 2.69 1.00 35.71
CA ALA A 492 3.26 -0.28 36.13
C ALA A 492 3.01 -1.38 35.09
N LEU A 493 4.07 -2.02 34.63
CA LEU A 493 4.09 -3.02 33.57
C LEU A 493 4.31 -4.41 34.18
N ASP A 494 3.50 -5.41 33.78
CA ASP A 494 3.83 -6.82 33.91
C ASP A 494 4.76 -7.16 32.72
N PRO A 495 6.09 -7.30 32.94
CA PRO A 495 7.05 -7.31 31.84
C PRO A 495 6.92 -8.56 30.96
N ALA A 496 7.34 -8.41 29.70
CA ALA A 496 7.50 -9.52 28.78
C ALA A 496 8.50 -10.55 29.32
N ARG A 497 8.20 -11.80 29.15
CA ARG A 497 8.99 -12.92 29.67
C ARG A 497 10.07 -13.30 28.69
N ARG A 498 11.31 -13.50 29.18
CA ARG A 498 12.42 -13.93 28.35
C ARG A 498 12.99 -15.24 28.87
N ILE A 499 13.38 -16.12 27.93
CA ILE A 499 13.88 -17.47 28.21
C ILE A 499 15.09 -17.78 27.33
N GLY A 500 15.91 -18.72 27.77
CA GLY A 500 17.06 -19.20 27.02
C GLY A 500 18.02 -18.06 26.62
N PRO A 501 18.39 -17.93 25.33
CA PRO A 501 19.29 -16.89 24.84
C PRO A 501 18.65 -15.48 24.77
N GLY A 502 17.51 -15.26 25.41
CA GLY A 502 16.79 -13.99 25.43
C GLY A 502 15.53 -13.96 24.56
N LEU A 503 15.02 -15.11 24.14
CA LEU A 503 13.78 -15.21 23.35
C LEU A 503 12.58 -14.74 24.19
N LEU A 504 11.62 -14.08 23.53
CA LEU A 504 10.33 -13.79 24.13
C LEU A 504 9.53 -15.10 24.29
N LEU A 505 9.06 -15.38 25.50
CA LEU A 505 8.03 -16.41 25.75
C LEU A 505 6.67 -15.70 25.72
N GLU A 506 6.03 -15.72 24.55
CA GLU A 506 4.84 -14.93 24.31
C GLU A 506 3.57 -15.72 24.64
N ASP A 507 3.11 -15.56 25.86
CA ASP A 507 1.92 -16.22 26.42
C ASP A 507 0.74 -15.26 26.63
N ALA A 508 0.86 -14.00 26.17
CA ALA A 508 -0.13 -12.95 26.42
C ALA A 508 -0.63 -12.24 25.16
N ASP A 509 0.16 -12.14 24.09
CA ASP A 509 -0.26 -11.44 22.87
C ASP A 509 -1.54 -12.04 22.27
N PRO A 510 -2.59 -11.24 21.98
CA PRO A 510 -3.85 -11.76 21.44
C PRO A 510 -3.71 -12.37 20.03
N TYR A 511 -2.64 -12.06 19.29
CA TYR A 511 -2.39 -12.54 17.92
C TYR A 511 -1.48 -13.78 17.84
N ARG A 512 -1.12 -14.38 18.99
CA ARG A 512 -0.32 -15.61 19.08
C ARG A 512 -1.08 -16.88 18.64
N ASP A 513 -2.36 -16.77 18.35
CA ASP A 513 -3.25 -17.83 17.86
C ASP A 513 -3.03 -18.20 16.37
N CYS A 514 -2.06 -17.56 15.71
CA CYS A 514 -1.78 -17.72 14.28
C CYS A 514 -1.09 -19.05 13.91
N HIS A 515 -0.79 -19.93 14.86
CA HIS A 515 -0.02 -21.16 14.65
C HIS A 515 -0.90 -22.43 14.40
N ASP A 516 -2.19 -22.28 14.12
CA ASP A 516 -3.16 -23.37 13.86
C ASP A 516 -3.36 -24.37 15.02
N TRP A 517 -2.65 -24.18 16.14
CA TRP A 517 -2.79 -24.99 17.36
C TRP A 517 -3.18 -24.11 18.55
N PRO A 518 -3.95 -24.63 19.52
CA PRO A 518 -4.31 -23.87 20.70
C PRO A 518 -3.07 -23.40 21.48
N ALA A 519 -2.91 -22.09 21.64
CA ALA A 519 -1.92 -21.52 22.55
C ALA A 519 -2.36 -21.73 24.02
N THR A 520 -1.39 -21.83 24.93
CA THR A 520 -1.67 -21.88 26.36
C THR A 520 -2.21 -20.55 26.88
N GLY A 521 -2.88 -20.55 28.01
CA GLY A 521 -3.13 -19.35 28.80
C GLY A 521 -1.83 -18.78 29.41
N ARG A 522 -1.97 -17.71 30.21
CA ARG A 522 -0.84 -17.08 30.92
C ARG A 522 -0.17 -18.14 31.83
N LEU A 523 1.13 -18.33 31.67
CA LEU A 523 1.92 -19.31 32.40
C LEU A 523 2.19 -18.85 33.83
N THR A 524 2.31 -19.81 34.76
CA THR A 524 2.78 -19.53 36.13
C THR A 524 4.30 -19.27 36.13
N PRO A 525 4.85 -18.65 37.20
CA PRO A 525 6.30 -18.49 37.32
C PRO A 525 7.08 -19.81 37.27
N GLU A 526 6.51 -20.88 37.79
CA GLU A 526 7.08 -22.24 37.75
C GLU A 526 7.15 -22.77 36.32
N GLN A 527 6.08 -22.61 35.58
CA GLN A 527 6.03 -23.00 34.16
C GLN A 527 7.03 -22.19 33.32
N VAL A 528 7.17 -20.88 33.58
CA VAL A 528 8.19 -20.04 32.89
C VAL A 528 9.60 -20.55 33.18
N ARG A 529 9.90 -20.92 34.44
CA ARG A 529 11.22 -21.51 34.76
C ARG A 529 11.46 -22.82 34.03
N ALA A 530 10.46 -23.68 33.95
CA ALA A 530 10.55 -24.95 33.21
C ALA A 530 10.83 -24.71 31.72
N TRP A 531 10.18 -23.69 31.12
CA TRP A 531 10.47 -23.27 29.75
C TRP A 531 11.90 -22.76 29.59
N ASP A 532 12.37 -21.91 30.50
CA ASP A 532 13.73 -21.34 30.47
C ASP A 532 14.81 -22.42 30.54
N GLU A 533 14.64 -23.37 31.48
CA GLU A 533 15.53 -24.52 31.68
C GLU A 533 15.57 -25.41 30.42
N ALA A 534 14.41 -25.75 29.86
CA ALA A 534 14.30 -26.62 28.70
C ALA A 534 14.89 -25.96 27.44
N VAL A 535 14.55 -24.69 27.18
CA VAL A 535 15.09 -23.95 26.00
C VAL A 535 16.59 -23.72 26.16
N THR A 536 17.08 -23.38 27.34
CA THR A 536 18.52 -23.24 27.61
C THR A 536 19.27 -24.56 27.34
N ALA A 537 18.73 -25.69 27.79
CA ALA A 537 19.32 -26.98 27.52
C ALA A 537 19.29 -27.36 26.03
N ALA A 538 18.14 -27.15 25.36
CA ALA A 538 18.00 -27.41 23.93
C ALA A 538 18.92 -26.52 23.08
N TRP A 539 19.13 -25.26 23.49
CA TRP A 539 20.04 -24.34 22.77
C TRP A 539 21.49 -24.84 22.75
N ARG A 540 21.97 -25.38 23.87
CA ARG A 540 23.29 -26.04 23.95
C ARG A 540 23.39 -27.25 23.01
N VAL A 541 22.27 -27.98 22.86
CA VAL A 541 22.18 -29.09 21.91
C VAL A 541 22.25 -28.57 20.45
N VAL A 542 21.55 -27.48 20.13
CA VAL A 542 21.64 -26.85 18.80
C VAL A 542 23.07 -26.42 18.48
N GLU A 543 23.76 -25.74 19.41
CA GLU A 543 25.15 -25.31 19.21
C GLU A 543 26.10 -26.50 18.99
N ARG A 544 25.82 -27.62 19.61
CA ARG A 544 26.61 -28.84 19.50
C ARG A 544 26.31 -29.63 18.23
N ASP A 545 25.01 -29.80 17.89
CA ASP A 545 24.54 -30.74 16.86
C ASP A 545 24.20 -30.09 15.53
N ALA A 546 24.04 -28.75 15.50
CA ALA A 546 23.70 -27.97 14.34
C ALA A 546 24.49 -26.64 14.30
N PRO A 547 25.84 -26.66 14.44
CA PRO A 547 26.64 -25.43 14.55
C PRO A 547 26.46 -24.48 13.38
N ASP A 548 26.30 -25.00 12.16
CA ASP A 548 26.11 -24.20 10.94
C ASP A 548 24.74 -23.47 10.92
N HIS A 549 23.74 -23.97 11.65
CA HIS A 549 22.42 -23.37 11.81
C HIS A 549 22.32 -22.43 13.01
N ALA A 550 23.15 -22.63 14.04
CA ALA A 550 23.03 -21.93 15.32
C ALA A 550 23.13 -20.41 15.19
N ALA A 551 24.07 -19.90 14.37
CA ALA A 551 24.25 -18.47 14.13
C ALA A 551 23.04 -17.80 13.44
N GLY A 552 22.46 -18.47 12.45
CA GLY A 552 21.23 -18.03 11.77
C GLY A 552 20.02 -18.08 12.69
N LEU A 553 19.87 -19.16 13.47
CA LEU A 553 18.80 -19.31 14.45
C LEU A 553 18.86 -18.17 15.50
N THR A 554 20.04 -17.87 16.04
CA THR A 554 20.24 -16.77 17.01
C THR A 554 19.90 -15.41 16.41
N ALA A 555 20.20 -15.20 15.12
CA ALA A 555 19.95 -13.93 14.45
C ALA A 555 18.48 -13.70 14.08
N GLY A 556 17.69 -14.75 13.88
CA GLY A 556 16.36 -14.64 13.32
C GLY A 556 15.20 -15.12 14.19
N LEU A 557 15.44 -16.02 15.15
CA LEU A 557 14.39 -16.45 16.09
C LEU A 557 14.29 -15.42 17.24
N SER A 558 13.10 -14.88 17.44
CA SER A 558 12.85 -13.87 18.49
C SER A 558 11.82 -14.32 19.54
N THR A 559 10.91 -15.21 19.18
CA THR A 559 9.69 -15.46 19.98
C THR A 559 9.29 -16.93 19.95
N ILE A 560 8.91 -17.45 21.11
CA ILE A 560 8.25 -18.76 21.27
C ILE A 560 6.85 -18.55 21.82
N THR A 561 5.83 -19.07 21.11
CA THR A 561 4.46 -19.18 21.61
C THR A 561 4.26 -20.57 22.26
N PRO A 562 3.96 -20.64 23.55
CA PRO A 562 3.68 -21.91 24.20
C PRO A 562 2.34 -22.49 23.74
N LEU A 563 2.37 -23.64 23.10
CA LEU A 563 1.19 -24.37 22.66
C LEU A 563 0.70 -25.33 23.74
N THR A 564 -0.60 -25.63 23.74
CA THR A 564 -1.19 -26.65 24.60
C THR A 564 -0.61 -28.04 24.24
N PRO A 565 0.02 -28.76 25.18
CA PRO A 565 0.57 -30.08 24.92
C PRO A 565 -0.50 -31.08 24.48
N ASP A 566 -0.09 -32.02 23.66
CA ASP A 566 -0.90 -33.17 23.26
C ASP A 566 -0.25 -34.45 23.79
N PRO A 567 -1.01 -35.40 24.39
CA PRO A 567 -0.44 -36.57 24.97
C PRO A 567 0.12 -37.60 23.97
N VAL A 568 -0.23 -37.45 22.68
CA VAL A 568 0.13 -38.41 21.63
C VAL A 568 1.16 -37.84 20.66
N THR A 569 1.07 -36.53 20.37
CA THR A 569 1.88 -35.90 19.34
C THR A 569 2.62 -34.65 19.85
N LEU A 570 3.87 -34.49 19.47
CA LEU A 570 4.59 -33.23 19.67
C LEU A 570 4.00 -32.18 18.74
N ARG A 571 3.46 -31.10 19.33
CA ARG A 571 2.90 -29.97 18.55
C ARG A 571 3.94 -28.92 18.38
N SER A 572 4.20 -28.59 17.12
CA SER A 572 4.95 -27.43 16.70
C SER A 572 4.36 -26.87 15.42
N ALA A 573 4.51 -25.59 15.18
CA ALA A 573 4.05 -24.92 13.96
C ALA A 573 4.68 -23.55 13.78
N THR A 574 4.66 -23.09 12.55
CA THR A 574 5.01 -21.72 12.17
C THR A 574 3.86 -21.07 11.40
N ALA A 575 3.82 -19.74 11.42
CA ALA A 575 2.91 -18.96 10.59
C ALA A 575 3.73 -18.02 9.71
N ARG A 576 3.48 -18.04 8.40
CA ARG A 576 4.21 -17.19 7.43
C ARG A 576 4.18 -15.70 7.81
N GLN A 577 3.05 -15.24 8.35
CA GLN A 577 2.88 -13.85 8.78
C GLN A 577 3.59 -13.50 10.09
N ALA A 578 4.07 -14.51 10.86
CA ALA A 578 4.75 -14.34 12.14
C ALA A 578 6.24 -14.68 12.03
N SER A 579 6.95 -14.02 11.11
CA SER A 579 8.39 -14.27 10.90
C SER A 579 9.17 -14.07 12.21
N GLY A 580 10.01 -15.06 12.55
CA GLY A 580 10.77 -15.06 13.80
C GLY A 580 10.01 -15.60 15.02
N ALA A 581 8.78 -16.10 14.87
CA ALA A 581 8.03 -16.76 15.92
C ALA A 581 7.82 -18.25 15.62
N LEU A 582 7.90 -19.08 16.67
CA LEU A 582 7.57 -20.49 16.65
C LEU A 582 6.48 -20.79 17.68
N GLY A 583 5.47 -21.57 17.30
CA GLY A 583 4.54 -22.22 18.24
C GLY A 583 5.08 -23.60 18.61
N ILE A 584 5.31 -23.86 19.88
CA ILE A 584 5.86 -25.15 20.37
C ILE A 584 5.13 -25.59 21.65
N ALA A 585 4.78 -26.87 21.75
CA ALA A 585 4.41 -27.49 22.99
C ALA A 585 5.68 -27.95 23.74
N LEU A 586 5.79 -27.59 25.01
CA LEU A 586 6.97 -27.94 25.82
C LEU A 586 7.18 -29.43 25.86
N THR A 587 8.38 -29.89 25.50
CA THR A 587 8.86 -31.24 25.74
C THR A 587 10.00 -31.22 26.77
N PRO A 588 10.06 -32.15 27.72
CA PRO A 588 11.15 -32.22 28.71
C PRO A 588 12.47 -32.73 28.11
N ASP A 589 12.43 -33.33 26.93
CA ASP A 589 13.63 -33.86 26.25
C ASP A 589 14.33 -32.73 25.46
N PRO A 590 15.50 -32.24 25.89
CA PRO A 590 16.23 -31.19 25.21
C PRO A 590 16.73 -31.60 23.83
N GLU A 591 16.98 -32.87 23.56
CA GLU A 591 17.40 -33.39 22.27
C GLU A 591 16.26 -33.31 21.25
N ALA A 592 15.04 -33.63 21.65
CA ALA A 592 13.84 -33.48 20.84
C ALA A 592 13.48 -32.02 20.63
N LEU A 593 13.57 -31.19 21.68
CA LEU A 593 13.26 -29.74 21.59
C LEU A 593 14.24 -29.03 20.62
N ALA A 594 15.52 -29.41 20.65
CA ALA A 594 16.51 -28.86 19.72
C ALA A 594 16.19 -29.16 18.25
N VAL A 595 15.74 -30.38 17.94
CA VAL A 595 15.29 -30.74 16.59
C VAL A 595 14.06 -29.92 16.18
N LEU A 596 13.08 -29.76 17.08
CA LEU A 596 11.89 -28.93 16.80
C LEU A 596 12.26 -27.47 16.54
N LEU A 597 13.12 -26.86 17.36
CA LEU A 597 13.57 -25.48 17.19
C LEU A 597 14.20 -25.26 15.81
N VAL A 598 15.10 -26.13 15.39
CA VAL A 598 15.76 -26.02 14.09
C VAL A 598 14.77 -26.29 12.96
N HIS A 599 13.95 -27.34 13.05
CA HIS A 599 12.98 -27.71 12.02
C HIS A 599 11.98 -26.58 11.75
N GLU A 600 11.33 -26.07 12.79
CA GLU A 600 10.32 -25.01 12.66
C GLU A 600 10.94 -23.68 12.20
N TYR A 601 12.16 -23.38 12.68
CA TYR A 601 12.85 -22.18 12.23
C TYR A 601 13.19 -22.23 10.74
N GLN A 602 13.48 -23.39 10.16
CA GLN A 602 13.68 -23.53 8.72
C GLN A 602 12.43 -23.14 7.92
N HIS A 603 11.24 -23.53 8.40
CA HIS A 603 9.99 -23.09 7.77
C HIS A 603 9.83 -21.57 7.83
N THR A 604 10.11 -20.93 8.96
CA THR A 604 10.08 -19.47 9.12
C THR A 604 11.07 -18.78 8.19
N LYS A 605 12.29 -19.29 8.11
CA LYS A 605 13.37 -18.74 7.28
C LYS A 605 13.05 -18.84 5.78
N LEU A 606 12.57 -20.01 5.31
CA LEU A 606 12.16 -20.17 3.92
C LEU A 606 10.89 -19.34 3.62
N GLY A 607 9.96 -19.22 4.55
CA GLY A 607 8.82 -18.32 4.42
C GLY A 607 9.24 -16.86 4.18
N ALA A 608 10.29 -16.39 4.88
CA ALA A 608 10.83 -15.06 4.67
C ALA A 608 11.52 -14.89 3.29
N VAL A 609 12.13 -15.94 2.75
CA VAL A 609 12.66 -15.96 1.36
C VAL A 609 11.50 -15.87 0.35
N LEU A 610 10.44 -16.66 0.55
CA LEU A 610 9.27 -16.70 -0.33
C LEU A 610 8.45 -15.39 -0.30
N ASP A 611 8.60 -14.57 0.72
CA ASP A 611 8.03 -13.21 0.73
C ASP A 611 8.78 -12.23 -0.19
N LEU A 612 10.00 -12.57 -0.59
CA LEU A 612 10.88 -11.74 -1.41
C LEU A 612 11.02 -12.22 -2.85
N ILE A 613 10.94 -13.55 -3.06
CA ILE A 613 11.17 -14.16 -4.37
C ILE A 613 10.33 -15.42 -4.55
N ASP A 614 9.70 -15.56 -5.71
CA ASP A 614 8.93 -16.75 -6.06
C ASP A 614 9.87 -17.88 -6.49
N LEU A 615 9.95 -18.94 -5.69
CA LEU A 615 10.74 -20.14 -5.99
C LEU A 615 9.93 -21.19 -6.76
N VAL A 616 8.61 -21.14 -6.66
CA VAL A 616 7.66 -22.06 -7.30
C VAL A 616 6.77 -21.23 -8.22
N ASP A 617 6.42 -21.78 -9.38
CA ASP A 617 5.47 -21.18 -10.29
C ASP A 617 4.09 -21.07 -9.58
N PRO A 618 3.56 -19.86 -9.36
CA PRO A 618 2.31 -19.66 -8.63
C PRO A 618 1.10 -20.33 -9.30
N ASP A 619 1.17 -20.56 -10.61
CA ASP A 619 0.10 -21.22 -11.37
C ASP A 619 0.24 -22.76 -11.38
N SER A 620 1.26 -23.29 -10.72
CA SER A 620 1.48 -24.73 -10.66
C SER A 620 0.49 -25.44 -9.75
N GLY A 621 -0.39 -26.25 -10.32
CA GLY A 621 -1.23 -27.20 -9.60
C GLY A 621 -0.55 -28.55 -9.28
N ALA A 622 0.74 -28.69 -9.49
CA ALA A 622 1.45 -29.96 -9.31
C ALA A 622 1.53 -30.41 -7.85
N LEU A 623 1.36 -31.71 -7.62
CA LEU A 623 1.46 -32.34 -6.31
C LEU A 623 2.61 -33.34 -6.30
N LEU A 624 3.43 -33.32 -5.27
CA LEU A 624 4.58 -34.21 -5.07
C LEU A 624 4.36 -35.18 -3.91
N ARG A 625 4.80 -36.43 -4.09
CA ARG A 625 4.93 -37.39 -2.98
C ARG A 625 6.28 -37.18 -2.30
N VAL A 626 6.25 -37.13 -0.98
CA VAL A 626 7.43 -36.94 -0.13
C VAL A 626 7.46 -38.01 0.97
N GLY A 627 8.66 -38.43 1.38
CA GLY A 627 8.83 -39.57 2.28
C GLY A 627 8.27 -39.39 3.71
N TRP A 628 8.12 -38.15 4.16
CA TRP A 628 7.63 -37.84 5.52
C TRP A 628 6.10 -37.66 5.61
N ARG A 629 5.36 -37.75 4.50
CA ARG A 629 3.90 -37.65 4.46
C ARG A 629 3.29 -38.70 3.55
N PRO A 630 2.17 -39.29 3.92
CA PRO A 630 1.48 -40.27 3.08
C PRO A 630 0.71 -39.61 1.93
N ASP A 631 0.25 -38.36 2.10
CA ASP A 631 -0.54 -37.58 1.13
C ASP A 631 0.38 -36.76 0.22
N PRO A 632 0.05 -36.62 -1.08
CA PRO A 632 0.77 -35.73 -2.00
C PRO A 632 0.65 -34.25 -1.56
N ARG A 633 1.68 -33.48 -1.73
CA ARG A 633 1.78 -32.09 -1.27
C ARG A 633 1.99 -31.11 -2.45
N PRO A 634 1.42 -29.90 -2.39
CA PRO A 634 1.79 -28.82 -3.32
C PRO A 634 3.31 -28.61 -3.34
N VAL A 635 3.84 -28.20 -4.50
CA VAL A 635 5.30 -28.06 -4.71
C VAL A 635 5.94 -27.13 -3.66
N GLU A 636 5.30 -26.00 -3.32
CA GLU A 636 5.78 -25.09 -2.27
C GLU A 636 5.88 -25.81 -0.90
N SER A 637 4.84 -26.56 -0.55
CA SER A 637 4.85 -27.32 0.72
C SER A 637 5.91 -28.43 0.74
N ALA A 638 6.18 -29.06 -0.42
CA ALA A 638 7.25 -30.03 -0.56
C ALA A 638 8.63 -29.36 -0.42
N LEU A 639 8.83 -28.18 -1.01
CA LEU A 639 10.05 -27.38 -0.86
C LEU A 639 10.28 -26.96 0.59
N GLN A 640 9.21 -26.47 1.28
CA GLN A 640 9.25 -26.13 2.70
C GLN A 640 9.70 -27.31 3.56
N GLY A 641 9.10 -28.49 3.35
CA GLY A 641 9.48 -29.69 4.07
C GLY A 641 10.91 -30.16 3.73
N THR A 642 11.34 -30.09 2.47
CA THR A 642 12.68 -30.45 2.05
C THR A 642 13.73 -29.59 2.76
N TYR A 643 13.50 -28.27 2.82
CA TYR A 643 14.38 -27.31 3.49
C TYR A 643 14.51 -27.59 4.99
N ALA A 644 13.41 -27.94 5.64
CA ALA A 644 13.40 -28.29 7.06
C ALA A 644 14.09 -29.64 7.34
N HIS A 645 13.80 -30.66 6.52
CA HIS A 645 14.39 -32.00 6.71
C HIS A 645 15.88 -32.05 6.38
N LEU A 646 16.39 -31.18 5.49
CA LEU A 646 17.83 -31.03 5.24
C LEU A 646 18.56 -30.69 6.55
N ALA A 647 18.07 -29.73 7.33
CA ALA A 647 18.67 -29.35 8.61
C ALA A 647 18.55 -30.47 9.66
N VAL A 648 17.41 -31.18 9.67
CA VAL A 648 17.24 -32.34 10.57
C VAL A 648 18.19 -33.49 10.22
N ALA A 649 18.39 -33.75 8.91
CA ALA A 649 19.39 -34.75 8.46
C ALA A 649 20.80 -34.38 8.94
N GLU A 650 21.16 -33.09 8.89
CA GLU A 650 22.45 -32.60 9.36
C GLU A 650 22.65 -32.82 10.88
N ILE A 651 21.63 -32.56 11.68
CA ILE A 651 21.64 -32.87 13.13
C ILE A 651 21.92 -34.34 13.37
N TRP A 652 21.19 -35.22 12.67
CA TRP A 652 21.34 -36.66 12.85
C TRP A 652 22.68 -37.18 12.31
N ARG A 653 23.25 -36.57 11.25
CA ARG A 653 24.59 -36.84 10.75
C ARG A 653 25.62 -36.54 11.83
N GLN A 654 25.59 -35.36 12.44
CA GLN A 654 26.51 -34.95 13.52
C GLN A 654 26.42 -35.90 14.74
N ARG A 655 25.18 -36.31 15.09
CA ARG A 655 24.97 -37.29 16.15
C ARG A 655 25.50 -38.67 15.81
N ALA A 656 25.34 -39.12 14.56
CA ALA A 656 25.85 -40.42 14.11
C ALA A 656 27.39 -40.43 14.10
N GLU A 657 28.06 -39.38 13.66
CA GLU A 657 29.50 -39.22 13.69
C GLU A 657 30.09 -39.31 15.11
N ARG A 658 29.32 -38.84 16.10
CA ARG A 658 29.71 -38.98 17.53
C ARG A 658 29.30 -40.29 18.17
N GLY A 659 28.74 -41.20 17.38
CA GLY A 659 28.35 -42.53 17.90
C GLY A 659 27.13 -42.56 18.79
N VAL A 660 26.20 -41.57 18.70
CA VAL A 660 24.96 -41.56 19.47
C VAL A 660 24.12 -42.76 19.05
N PRO A 661 23.64 -43.58 20.01
CA PRO A 661 22.83 -44.78 19.70
C PRO A 661 21.59 -44.47 18.89
N GLY A 662 21.32 -45.17 17.80
CA GLY A 662 20.19 -44.99 16.89
C GLY A 662 20.32 -43.84 15.91
N ALA A 663 21.28 -42.93 16.05
CA ALA A 663 21.42 -41.75 15.22
C ALA A 663 21.70 -42.08 13.74
N ALA A 664 22.45 -43.13 13.46
CA ALA A 664 22.74 -43.58 12.09
C ALA A 664 21.45 -43.98 11.33
N GLY A 665 20.50 -44.65 12.01
CA GLY A 665 19.23 -45.01 11.38
C GLY A 665 18.29 -43.80 11.15
N HIS A 666 18.32 -42.81 12.05
CA HIS A 666 17.63 -41.54 11.82
C HIS A 666 18.27 -40.77 10.67
N TYR A 667 19.59 -40.65 10.65
CA TYR A 667 20.32 -39.97 9.57
C TYR A 667 20.01 -40.58 8.19
N ALA A 668 20.13 -41.91 8.04
CA ALA A 668 19.81 -42.58 6.79
C ALA A 668 18.40 -42.24 6.30
N ARG A 669 17.41 -42.30 7.20
CA ARG A 669 16.02 -42.01 6.87
C ARG A 669 15.83 -40.56 6.41
N TYR A 670 16.32 -39.57 7.16
CA TYR A 670 16.14 -38.15 6.82
C TYR A 670 16.93 -37.75 5.59
N ARG A 671 18.15 -38.32 5.39
CA ARG A 671 18.95 -38.19 4.18
C ARG A 671 18.15 -38.63 2.95
N ASP A 672 17.67 -39.89 2.98
CA ASP A 672 16.97 -40.50 1.85
C ASP A 672 15.69 -39.67 1.51
N TRP A 673 14.90 -39.31 2.50
CA TRP A 673 13.72 -38.45 2.29
C TRP A 673 14.09 -37.11 1.65
N THR A 674 15.18 -36.48 2.07
CA THR A 674 15.62 -35.17 1.56
C THR A 674 16.13 -35.30 0.13
N VAL A 675 16.95 -36.29 -0.17
CA VAL A 675 17.51 -36.53 -1.51
C VAL A 675 16.40 -36.86 -2.51
N ASP A 676 15.46 -37.73 -2.15
CA ASP A 676 14.32 -38.09 -2.99
C ASP A 676 13.43 -36.86 -3.28
N ALA A 677 13.18 -36.05 -2.27
CA ALA A 677 12.37 -34.84 -2.42
C ALA A 677 13.05 -33.77 -3.30
N ILE A 678 14.38 -33.57 -3.17
CA ILE A 678 15.16 -32.70 -4.06
C ILE A 678 15.04 -33.19 -5.52
N GLY A 679 15.20 -34.51 -5.77
CA GLY A 679 15.01 -35.11 -7.07
C GLY A 679 13.61 -34.88 -7.64
N ALA A 680 12.57 -35.07 -6.83
CA ALA A 680 11.19 -34.83 -7.21
C ALA A 680 10.92 -33.34 -7.52
N LEU A 681 11.43 -32.41 -6.72
CA LEU A 681 11.33 -30.97 -6.96
C LEU A 681 11.98 -30.56 -8.27
N THR A 682 13.18 -31.06 -8.56
CA THR A 682 13.91 -30.75 -9.80
C THR A 682 13.16 -31.29 -11.03
N ALA A 683 12.50 -32.44 -10.92
CA ALA A 683 11.79 -33.09 -12.02
C ALA A 683 10.43 -32.49 -12.34
N THR A 684 9.81 -31.69 -11.46
CA THR A 684 8.41 -31.24 -11.63
C THR A 684 8.22 -30.24 -12.79
N GLY A 685 9.24 -29.52 -13.20
CA GLY A 685 9.11 -28.38 -14.11
C GLY A 685 8.39 -27.15 -13.53
N SER A 686 7.94 -27.21 -12.27
CA SER A 686 7.14 -26.17 -11.60
C SER A 686 7.99 -25.17 -10.78
N LEU A 687 9.31 -25.26 -10.84
CA LEU A 687 10.20 -24.31 -10.20
C LEU A 687 10.48 -23.12 -11.13
N THR A 688 10.54 -21.91 -10.58
CA THR A 688 11.06 -20.74 -11.30
C THR A 688 12.55 -20.88 -11.57
N ALA A 689 13.17 -19.95 -12.29
CA ALA A 689 14.63 -19.94 -12.46
C ALA A 689 15.35 -19.82 -11.09
N ALA A 690 14.83 -18.96 -10.20
CA ALA A 690 15.32 -18.84 -8.83
C ALA A 690 15.08 -20.11 -8.02
N GLY A 691 13.93 -20.75 -8.17
CA GLY A 691 13.61 -22.01 -7.50
C GLY A 691 14.54 -23.16 -7.91
N ARG A 692 14.88 -23.26 -9.17
CA ARG A 692 15.89 -24.25 -9.65
C ARG A 692 17.25 -23.98 -9.00
N ARG A 693 17.75 -22.72 -9.07
CA ARG A 693 19.02 -22.33 -8.43
C ARG A 693 19.01 -22.63 -6.92
N PHE A 694 17.91 -22.37 -6.24
CA PHE A 694 17.76 -22.66 -4.80
C PHE A 694 17.82 -24.15 -4.52
N THR A 695 17.10 -24.96 -5.30
CA THR A 695 17.08 -26.42 -5.17
C THR A 695 18.45 -27.04 -5.53
N ASP A 696 19.17 -26.48 -6.50
CA ASP A 696 20.55 -26.88 -6.84
C ASP A 696 21.50 -26.65 -5.64
N GLY A 697 21.32 -25.56 -4.88
CA GLY A 697 22.05 -25.29 -3.64
C GLY A 697 21.78 -26.35 -2.57
N LEU A 698 20.52 -26.77 -2.38
CA LEU A 698 20.16 -27.87 -1.49
C LEU A 698 20.80 -29.19 -1.93
N ALA A 699 20.75 -29.48 -3.24
CA ALA A 699 21.36 -30.66 -3.83
C ALA A 699 22.88 -30.70 -3.59
N ALA A 700 23.56 -29.56 -3.79
CA ALA A 700 25.00 -29.43 -3.55
C ALA A 700 25.36 -29.62 -2.07
N THR A 701 24.52 -29.28 -1.14
CA THR A 701 24.68 -29.56 0.29
C THR A 701 24.49 -31.04 0.58
N ALA A 702 23.42 -31.65 0.09
CA ALA A 702 23.14 -33.07 0.28
C ALA A 702 24.19 -33.99 -0.38
N ALA A 703 24.77 -33.57 -1.48
CA ALA A 703 25.85 -34.32 -2.16
C ALA A 703 27.14 -34.46 -1.35
N LYS A 704 27.33 -33.65 -0.32
CA LYS A 704 28.50 -33.74 0.59
C LYS A 704 28.30 -34.78 1.70
N TRP A 705 27.11 -35.33 1.84
CA TRP A 705 26.77 -36.24 2.90
C TRP A 705 27.33 -37.65 2.65
N PRO A 706 27.88 -38.33 3.66
CA PRO A 706 28.30 -39.70 3.53
C PRO A 706 27.11 -40.62 3.25
N VAL A 707 27.34 -41.64 2.40
CA VAL A 707 26.33 -42.63 1.99
C VAL A 707 26.00 -43.59 3.15
#